data_c6a5318581e9553290f921c80cd7557c
#
_entry.id   c6a5318581e9553290f921c80cd7557c
#
_cell.length_a   1.000
_cell.length_b   1.000
_cell.length_c   1.000
_cell.angle_alpha   90.00
_cell.angle_beta   90.00
_cell.angle_gamma   90.00
#
_symmetry.space_group_name_H-M   'P 1'
#
loop_
_entity.id
_entity.type
_entity.pdbx_description
1 polymer ?
#
loop_
_entity_poly.entity_id
_entity_poly.type
_entity_poly.pdbx_seq_one_letter_code
_entity_poly.pdbx_strand_id
1 'polypeptide(L)'
;VTPATKRKIGIGLGILVVLLAIGLGIFLLKRQQLLNFALQQVKQKVERKFPVVLTLGPARFTDLNTVQLEGVNLVPSAQPTDTLLRAKTVSASLSVRSLFAGRPVFSNLEIDDAQLTAHKTATTDNYSFLYKKRKGQPVVPRDTTKGTNYGLLANQVLEAAFDNVPVEADFRNFLVTYRSPLHRATLTMPQLSIEDGDIKGQLTAVVDSVVNHVGVQGRIDASDYQVDARIFALNKRPVVLPYVQRKYGARVQFDTIRVSLTEKNLKDDELTVKGTASATNFIVNHPKLSDSDVRFPRGGIDFVTRLGQASFALDKGTRVLLNKMEFFPVLSVRRLPVPQRVIGKEINGLTNRNQMMAGLQVKLNVESGETAANDFFASLPEGMFETLEGTQAEGTLKYRLTADLDMNNLDSLKFNSGLQATKFRVTRFGRENLNKLNEQFPYTAYNDKGDSVKTFLVGPANPEFTPYNRVSDYLKAAIMTAEDPRFMTHRGFMEKAFVKSAIQNIKERRFARGGSTISMQLVKNVFLTRKKTIVRKVEEALIVWIIENTRLASKERMLEVYLNIIEWGPKIYGVHEAAEFYFDKQPANLSLSESLYLASIIPRPKYFRNNFNQYGDMRSSARYFHRLIAQLMARKGYISQGEYESLDTYVNFRGRGLRAMGFVARPDTARTVVAADSSQYEPLNLIDLLGGQPASDAGVNQEAPATPPTRPNP
;
A
#
# COMPACT_ATOMS: atom_id res chain seq x y z
N VAL A 1 -34.15 27.20 -65.76
CA VAL A 1 -35.07 26.07 -65.67
C VAL A 1 -36.38 26.50 -66.29
N THR A 2 -36.76 25.89 -67.38
CA THR A 2 -37.98 26.22 -68.12
C THR A 2 -39.24 25.91 -67.27
N PRO A 3 -40.36 26.63 -67.49
CA PRO A 3 -41.62 26.39 -66.76
C PRO A 3 -42.11 24.95 -66.82
N ALA A 4 -41.84 24.22 -67.90
CA ALA A 4 -42.15 22.77 -68.05
C ALA A 4 -41.30 21.89 -67.12
N THR A 5 -40.04 22.24 -66.89
CA THR A 5 -39.14 21.49 -65.98
C THR A 5 -39.54 21.72 -64.53
N LYS A 6 -39.94 22.91 -64.12
CA LYS A 6 -40.47 23.22 -62.81
C LYS A 6 -41.76 22.43 -62.51
N ARG A 7 -42.64 22.28 -63.48
CA ARG A 7 -43.91 21.51 -63.34
C ARG A 7 -43.65 20.01 -63.23
N LYS A 8 -42.66 19.45 -63.97
CA LYS A 8 -42.26 18.04 -63.84
C LYS A 8 -41.61 17.74 -62.52
N ILE A 9 -40.77 18.67 -62.01
CA ILE A 9 -40.15 18.56 -60.68
C ILE A 9 -41.23 18.60 -59.56
N GLY A 10 -42.21 19.50 -59.70
CA GLY A 10 -43.31 19.62 -58.76
C GLY A 10 -44.20 18.35 -58.71
N ILE A 11 -44.52 17.78 -59.89
CA ILE A 11 -45.28 16.53 -59.99
C ILE A 11 -44.47 15.35 -59.39
N GLY A 12 -43.16 15.28 -59.69
CA GLY A 12 -42.26 14.25 -59.10
C GLY A 12 -42.15 14.34 -57.58
N LEU A 13 -42.05 15.59 -57.06
CA LEU A 13 -42.03 15.80 -55.58
C LEU A 13 -43.38 15.47 -54.97
N GLY A 14 -44.51 15.81 -55.66
CA GLY A 14 -45.85 15.41 -55.20
C GLY A 14 -46.04 13.89 -55.12
N ILE A 15 -45.60 13.15 -56.14
CA ILE A 15 -45.63 11.66 -56.12
C ILE A 15 -44.75 11.12 -55.02
N LEU A 16 -43.58 11.68 -54.82
CA LEU A 16 -42.69 11.27 -53.72
C LEU A 16 -43.32 11.48 -52.33
N VAL A 17 -43.98 12.63 -52.14
CA VAL A 17 -44.70 12.93 -50.89
C VAL A 17 -45.88 11.96 -50.67
N VAL A 18 -46.62 11.64 -51.72
CA VAL A 18 -47.75 10.67 -51.66
C VAL A 18 -47.21 9.27 -51.38
N LEU A 19 -46.12 8.86 -52.00
CA LEU A 19 -45.50 7.56 -51.74
C LEU A 19 -44.94 7.47 -50.31
N LEU A 20 -44.34 8.54 -49.79
CA LEU A 20 -43.92 8.64 -48.41
C LEU A 20 -45.10 8.61 -47.45
N ALA A 21 -46.20 9.29 -47.76
CA ALA A 21 -47.41 9.27 -46.95
C ALA A 21 -48.09 7.87 -46.92
N ILE A 22 -48.14 7.19 -48.07
CA ILE A 22 -48.60 5.81 -48.16
C ILE A 22 -47.67 4.87 -47.37
N GLY A 23 -46.36 4.99 -47.54
CA GLY A 23 -45.37 4.24 -46.80
C GLY A 23 -45.50 4.44 -45.29
N LEU A 24 -45.67 5.68 -44.85
CA LEU A 24 -45.90 6.04 -43.46
C LEU A 24 -47.26 5.47 -42.95
N GLY A 25 -48.31 5.55 -43.78
CA GLY A 25 -49.60 4.97 -43.43
C GLY A 25 -49.54 3.45 -43.23
N ILE A 26 -48.86 2.73 -44.14
CA ILE A 26 -48.62 1.28 -44.01
C ILE A 26 -47.78 0.97 -42.78
N PHE A 27 -46.76 1.77 -42.50
CA PHE A 27 -45.92 1.64 -41.31
C PHE A 27 -46.75 1.83 -40.05
N LEU A 28 -47.56 2.86 -39.95
CA LEU A 28 -48.43 3.12 -38.80
C LEU A 28 -49.48 2.01 -38.59
N LEU A 29 -50.02 1.43 -39.66
CA LEU A 29 -50.97 0.31 -39.59
C LEU A 29 -50.28 -0.99 -39.15
N LYS A 30 -49.07 -1.23 -39.55
CA LYS A 30 -48.32 -2.48 -39.23
C LYS A 30 -47.31 -2.37 -38.09
N ARG A 31 -47.08 -1.16 -37.53
CA ARG A 31 -46.05 -0.90 -36.54
C ARG A 31 -46.14 -1.85 -35.32
N GLN A 32 -47.35 -2.19 -34.86
CA GLN A 32 -47.54 -3.09 -33.71
C GLN A 32 -47.10 -4.52 -34.03
N GLN A 33 -47.34 -5.00 -35.25
CA GLN A 33 -46.90 -6.33 -35.71
C GLN A 33 -45.37 -6.38 -35.81
N LEU A 34 -44.75 -5.31 -36.36
CA LEU A 34 -43.30 -5.17 -36.44
C LEU A 34 -42.66 -5.10 -35.06
N LEU A 35 -43.29 -4.40 -34.11
CA LEU A 35 -42.82 -4.34 -32.73
C LEU A 35 -42.83 -5.73 -32.08
N ASN A 36 -43.93 -6.44 -32.18
CA ASN A 36 -44.04 -7.78 -31.60
C ASN A 36 -42.99 -8.75 -32.21
N PHE A 37 -42.77 -8.67 -33.52
CA PHE A 37 -41.72 -9.44 -34.19
C PHE A 37 -40.29 -9.05 -33.66
N ALA A 38 -40.01 -7.78 -33.55
CA ALA A 38 -38.72 -7.29 -33.04
C ALA A 38 -38.48 -7.75 -31.59
N LEU A 39 -39.48 -7.66 -30.73
CA LEU A 39 -39.40 -8.13 -29.36
C LEU A 39 -39.13 -9.65 -29.26
N GLN A 40 -39.75 -10.46 -30.13
CA GLN A 40 -39.50 -11.89 -30.21
C GLN A 40 -38.05 -12.16 -30.65
N GLN A 41 -37.52 -11.39 -31.60
CA GLN A 41 -36.10 -11.50 -31.99
C GLN A 41 -35.15 -11.14 -30.85
N VAL A 42 -35.41 -10.05 -30.11
CA VAL A 42 -34.65 -9.64 -28.94
C VAL A 42 -34.70 -10.76 -27.88
N LYS A 43 -35.88 -11.28 -27.56
CA LYS A 43 -36.05 -12.39 -26.63
C LYS A 43 -35.18 -13.59 -27.03
N GLN A 44 -35.32 -14.05 -28.26
CA GLN A 44 -34.55 -15.21 -28.78
C GLN A 44 -33.03 -14.93 -28.74
N LYS A 45 -32.57 -13.71 -29.10
CA LYS A 45 -31.16 -13.32 -29.07
C LYS A 45 -30.61 -13.34 -27.66
N VAL A 46 -31.33 -12.84 -26.68
CA VAL A 46 -30.94 -12.84 -25.24
C VAL A 46 -30.89 -14.27 -24.71
N GLU A 47 -31.91 -15.07 -24.94
CA GLU A 47 -31.99 -16.46 -24.48
C GLU A 47 -30.97 -17.38 -25.16
N ARG A 48 -30.59 -17.08 -26.42
CA ARG A 48 -29.46 -17.74 -27.11
C ARG A 48 -28.11 -17.34 -26.53
N LYS A 49 -27.94 -16.05 -26.16
CA LYS A 49 -26.67 -15.53 -25.66
C LYS A 49 -26.43 -15.91 -24.20
N PHE A 50 -27.46 -15.91 -23.39
CA PHE A 50 -27.40 -16.18 -21.95
C PHE A 50 -28.34 -17.34 -21.57
N PRO A 51 -28.00 -18.14 -20.54
CA PRO A 51 -28.85 -19.17 -20.01
C PRO A 51 -29.95 -18.57 -19.11
N VAL A 52 -30.89 -17.84 -19.71
CA VAL A 52 -31.98 -17.13 -19.03
C VAL A 52 -33.30 -17.34 -19.77
N VAL A 53 -34.39 -17.15 -19.08
CA VAL A 53 -35.74 -17.00 -19.65
C VAL A 53 -36.10 -15.53 -19.53
N LEU A 54 -36.37 -14.90 -20.66
CA LEU A 54 -36.83 -13.51 -20.73
C LEU A 54 -38.35 -13.49 -21.00
N THR A 55 -39.08 -12.98 -20.03
CA THR A 55 -40.52 -12.74 -20.19
C THR A 55 -40.77 -11.27 -20.42
N LEU A 56 -41.43 -10.96 -21.52
CA LEU A 56 -41.83 -9.60 -21.90
C LEU A 56 -43.38 -9.55 -21.87
N GLY A 57 -43.89 -8.56 -21.16
CA GLY A 57 -45.33 -8.32 -21.13
C GLY A 57 -45.82 -7.57 -22.37
N PRO A 58 -47.01 -7.00 -22.35
CA PRO A 58 -47.59 -6.23 -23.47
C PRO A 58 -46.69 -5.02 -23.82
N ALA A 59 -46.47 -4.83 -25.09
CA ALA A 59 -45.76 -3.68 -25.61
C ALA A 59 -46.65 -2.85 -26.52
N ARG A 60 -46.59 -1.52 -26.38
CA ARG A 60 -47.37 -0.59 -27.16
C ARG A 60 -46.55 0.64 -27.55
N PHE A 61 -46.92 1.25 -28.64
CA PHE A 61 -46.43 2.58 -28.94
C PHE A 61 -47.23 3.63 -28.14
N THR A 62 -46.57 4.40 -27.37
CA THR A 62 -47.12 5.57 -26.65
C THR A 62 -47.03 6.83 -27.49
N ASP A 63 -46.08 6.85 -28.41
CA ASP A 63 -45.86 7.94 -29.38
C ASP A 63 -45.38 7.37 -30.72
N LEU A 64 -45.04 8.22 -31.68
CA LEU A 64 -44.58 7.80 -33.01
C LEU A 64 -43.33 6.89 -32.93
N ASN A 65 -42.41 7.22 -32.05
CA ASN A 65 -41.10 6.56 -31.90
C ASN A 65 -40.82 5.99 -30.50
N THR A 66 -41.75 6.12 -29.56
CA THR A 66 -41.63 5.62 -28.20
C THR A 66 -42.43 4.34 -28.00
N VAL A 67 -41.73 3.32 -27.50
CA VAL A 67 -42.35 2.01 -27.16
C VAL A 67 -42.35 1.86 -25.66
N GLN A 68 -43.50 1.55 -25.10
CA GLN A 68 -43.65 1.18 -23.69
C GLN A 68 -43.92 -0.34 -23.57
N LEU A 69 -43.15 -0.97 -22.71
CA LEU A 69 -43.25 -2.39 -22.38
C LEU A 69 -43.68 -2.54 -20.93
N GLU A 70 -44.74 -3.25 -20.66
CA GLU A 70 -45.30 -3.50 -19.33
C GLU A 70 -44.87 -4.88 -18.83
N GLY A 71 -43.99 -4.90 -17.85
CA GLY A 71 -43.47 -6.13 -17.26
C GLY A 71 -42.32 -6.77 -18.04
N VAL A 72 -41.10 -6.59 -17.53
CA VAL A 72 -39.91 -7.29 -18.00
C VAL A 72 -39.42 -8.16 -16.85
N ASN A 73 -39.31 -9.48 -17.08
CA ASN A 73 -38.73 -10.39 -16.10
C ASN A 73 -37.61 -11.21 -16.73
N LEU A 74 -36.44 -11.24 -16.07
CA LEU A 74 -35.32 -12.06 -16.46
C LEU A 74 -35.00 -13.07 -15.36
N VAL A 75 -35.10 -14.34 -15.70
CA VAL A 75 -34.95 -15.45 -14.77
C VAL A 75 -33.83 -16.38 -15.26
N PRO A 76 -32.83 -16.72 -14.44
CA PRO A 76 -31.83 -17.71 -14.81
C PRO A 76 -32.41 -19.09 -15.07
N SER A 77 -32.04 -19.72 -16.18
CA SER A 77 -32.59 -21.04 -16.56
C SER A 77 -32.29 -22.16 -15.55
N ALA A 78 -31.15 -22.02 -14.84
CA ALA A 78 -30.72 -22.96 -13.80
C ALA A 78 -31.52 -22.82 -12.48
N GLN A 79 -32.23 -21.72 -12.29
CA GLN A 79 -32.97 -21.38 -11.06
C GLN A 79 -34.29 -20.68 -11.42
N PRO A 80 -35.28 -21.37 -11.97
CA PRO A 80 -36.47 -20.76 -12.54
C PRO A 80 -37.39 -20.06 -11.54
N THR A 81 -37.20 -20.27 -10.24
CA THR A 81 -37.94 -19.57 -9.18
C THR A 81 -37.31 -18.25 -8.75
N ASP A 82 -36.19 -17.90 -9.33
CA ASP A 82 -35.29 -16.87 -8.81
C ASP A 82 -35.08 -15.72 -9.82
N THR A 83 -35.92 -14.72 -9.73
CA THR A 83 -35.90 -13.58 -10.64
C THR A 83 -34.66 -12.72 -10.42
N LEU A 84 -33.80 -12.60 -11.45
CA LEU A 84 -32.63 -11.71 -11.42
C LEU A 84 -33.01 -10.26 -11.62
N LEU A 85 -33.88 -9.98 -12.63
CA LEU A 85 -34.35 -8.63 -12.95
C LEU A 85 -35.85 -8.64 -13.14
N ARG A 86 -36.53 -7.70 -12.51
CA ARG A 86 -37.92 -7.36 -12.75
C ARG A 86 -38.04 -5.86 -12.97
N ALA A 87 -38.70 -5.43 -14.00
CA ALA A 87 -39.09 -4.04 -14.18
C ALA A 87 -40.59 -3.98 -14.50
N LYS A 88 -41.29 -3.01 -13.88
CA LYS A 88 -42.72 -2.85 -14.08
C LYS A 88 -43.00 -2.19 -15.43
N THR A 89 -42.28 -1.12 -15.74
CA THR A 89 -42.42 -0.40 -16.98
C THR A 89 -41.06 -0.07 -17.55
N VAL A 90 -40.90 -0.31 -18.84
CA VAL A 90 -39.70 0.11 -19.61
C VAL A 90 -40.20 0.87 -20.85
N SER A 91 -39.88 2.13 -20.94
CA SER A 91 -40.16 2.97 -22.11
C SER A 91 -38.86 3.28 -22.84
N ALA A 92 -38.85 3.09 -24.14
CA ALA A 92 -37.68 3.37 -24.97
C ALA A 92 -38.09 4.14 -26.22
N SER A 93 -37.44 5.29 -26.44
CA SER A 93 -37.62 6.10 -27.66
C SER A 93 -36.47 5.81 -28.62
N LEU A 94 -36.82 5.61 -29.88
CA LEU A 94 -35.85 5.37 -30.94
C LEU A 94 -35.61 6.69 -31.72
N SER A 95 -34.34 7.00 -31.96
CA SER A 95 -34.00 8.12 -32.81
C SER A 95 -34.46 7.86 -34.25
N VAL A 96 -35.40 8.68 -34.75
CA VAL A 96 -35.93 8.55 -36.10
C VAL A 96 -34.82 8.64 -37.14
N ARG A 97 -33.84 9.52 -36.94
CA ARG A 97 -32.67 9.68 -37.81
C ARG A 97 -31.80 8.41 -37.87
N SER A 98 -31.63 7.75 -36.76
CA SER A 98 -30.83 6.51 -36.67
C SER A 98 -31.54 5.30 -37.29
N LEU A 99 -32.87 5.26 -37.23
CA LEU A 99 -33.68 4.27 -37.93
C LEU A 99 -33.46 4.33 -39.44
N PHE A 100 -33.45 5.52 -40.03
CA PHE A 100 -33.15 5.68 -41.45
C PHE A 100 -31.70 5.33 -41.81
N ALA A 101 -30.78 5.44 -40.90
CA ALA A 101 -29.36 5.03 -41.06
C ALA A 101 -29.14 3.53 -40.90
N GLY A 102 -30.18 2.74 -40.59
CA GLY A 102 -30.08 1.27 -40.36
C GLY A 102 -29.38 0.86 -39.06
N ARG A 103 -29.16 1.80 -38.15
CA ARG A 103 -28.53 1.56 -36.84
C ARG A 103 -29.42 2.16 -35.75
N PRO A 104 -30.38 1.41 -35.20
CA PRO A 104 -31.29 1.95 -34.19
C PRO A 104 -30.50 2.35 -32.93
N VAL A 105 -30.58 3.62 -32.58
CA VAL A 105 -30.00 4.17 -31.34
C VAL A 105 -31.17 4.63 -30.48
N PHE A 106 -31.14 4.25 -29.19
CA PHE A 106 -32.10 4.75 -28.23
C PHE A 106 -31.79 6.23 -27.92
N SER A 107 -32.79 7.08 -28.09
CA SER A 107 -32.68 8.50 -27.73
C SER A 107 -33.07 8.74 -26.27
N ASN A 108 -34.05 7.99 -25.75
CA ASN A 108 -34.49 8.06 -24.37
C ASN A 108 -34.79 6.66 -23.85
N LEU A 109 -34.44 6.39 -22.58
CA LEU A 109 -34.74 5.16 -21.87
C LEU A 109 -35.30 5.48 -20.47
N GLU A 110 -36.57 5.15 -20.25
CA GLU A 110 -37.20 5.28 -18.93
C GLU A 110 -37.48 3.89 -18.33
N ILE A 111 -37.08 3.72 -17.09
CA ILE A 111 -37.33 2.47 -16.35
C ILE A 111 -37.97 2.80 -15.01
N ASP A 112 -39.20 2.36 -14.82
CA ASP A 112 -39.95 2.55 -13.57
C ASP A 112 -40.08 1.26 -12.79
N ASP A 113 -39.97 1.35 -11.45
CA ASP A 113 -40.16 0.27 -10.52
C ASP A 113 -39.36 -0.99 -10.90
N ALA A 114 -38.03 -0.82 -11.03
CA ALA A 114 -37.16 -1.94 -11.37
C ALA A 114 -36.47 -2.53 -10.13
N GLN A 115 -36.36 -3.84 -10.09
CA GLN A 115 -35.70 -4.59 -9.04
C GLN A 115 -34.69 -5.57 -9.64
N LEU A 116 -33.41 -5.40 -9.28
CA LEU A 116 -32.34 -6.35 -9.56
C LEU A 116 -32.02 -7.13 -8.28
N THR A 117 -32.19 -8.45 -8.30
CA THR A 117 -31.90 -9.30 -7.13
C THR A 117 -30.78 -10.28 -7.48
N ALA A 118 -29.57 -9.99 -6.99
CA ALA A 118 -28.45 -10.90 -7.09
C ALA A 118 -28.26 -11.66 -5.77
N HIS A 119 -28.16 -12.98 -5.85
CA HIS A 119 -27.86 -13.76 -4.67
C HIS A 119 -26.80 -14.83 -4.95
N LYS A 120 -26.10 -15.20 -3.88
CA LYS A 120 -25.08 -16.24 -3.90
C LYS A 120 -25.28 -17.15 -2.70
N THR A 121 -25.31 -18.45 -2.93
CA THR A 121 -25.24 -19.48 -1.89
C THR A 121 -23.80 -19.99 -1.73
N ALA A 122 -23.57 -20.99 -0.92
CA ALA A 122 -22.24 -21.61 -0.79
C ALA A 122 -21.76 -22.24 -2.12
N THR A 123 -22.69 -22.75 -2.96
CA THR A 123 -22.38 -23.53 -4.17
C THR A 123 -22.84 -22.89 -5.46
N THR A 124 -23.84 -22.03 -5.44
CA THR A 124 -24.48 -21.45 -6.63
C THR A 124 -24.70 -19.97 -6.51
N ASP A 125 -24.89 -19.29 -7.63
CA ASP A 125 -25.35 -17.92 -7.73
C ASP A 125 -26.28 -17.75 -8.94
N ASN A 126 -27.08 -16.68 -8.95
CA ASN A 126 -28.05 -16.41 -10.02
C ASN A 126 -27.55 -15.40 -11.07
N TYR A 127 -26.26 -14.99 -11.02
CA TYR A 127 -25.71 -13.93 -11.87
C TYR A 127 -24.39 -14.28 -12.55
N SER A 128 -23.67 -15.32 -12.13
CA SER A 128 -22.33 -15.63 -12.66
C SER A 128 -22.31 -15.96 -14.14
N PHE A 129 -23.43 -16.36 -14.72
CA PHE A 129 -23.57 -16.60 -16.14
C PHE A 129 -23.36 -15.33 -17.00
N LEU A 130 -23.49 -14.15 -16.42
CA LEU A 130 -23.28 -12.88 -17.12
C LEU A 130 -21.83 -12.67 -17.52
N TYR A 131 -20.88 -13.23 -16.77
CA TYR A 131 -19.43 -13.05 -16.99
C TYR A 131 -18.64 -14.36 -17.16
N LYS A 132 -19.22 -15.52 -16.85
CA LYS A 132 -18.59 -16.82 -17.08
C LYS A 132 -18.77 -17.24 -18.55
N LYS A 133 -17.66 -17.54 -19.26
CA LYS A 133 -17.72 -18.13 -20.60
C LYS A 133 -18.43 -19.49 -20.52
N ARG A 134 -19.31 -19.80 -21.49
CA ARG A 134 -19.96 -21.13 -21.62
C ARG A 134 -18.88 -22.21 -21.69
N LYS A 135 -19.06 -23.30 -20.89
CA LYS A 135 -18.27 -24.53 -21.07
C LYS A 135 -18.53 -25.04 -22.49
N GLY A 136 -17.49 -25.13 -23.31
CA GLY A 136 -17.57 -25.63 -24.69
C GLY A 136 -17.18 -24.67 -25.81
N GLN A 137 -16.92 -23.38 -25.52
CA GLN A 137 -16.20 -22.55 -26.49
C GLN A 137 -14.72 -22.98 -26.48
N PRO A 138 -14.09 -23.18 -27.67
CA PRO A 138 -12.66 -23.49 -27.73
C PRO A 138 -11.93 -22.40 -26.97
N VAL A 139 -11.24 -22.80 -25.92
CA VAL A 139 -10.27 -21.93 -25.25
C VAL A 139 -9.20 -21.74 -26.32
N VAL A 140 -9.21 -20.60 -27.01
CA VAL A 140 -8.03 -20.19 -27.76
C VAL A 140 -6.91 -20.27 -26.73
N PRO A 141 -5.86 -21.10 -26.93
CA PRO A 141 -4.78 -21.22 -25.98
C PRO A 141 -4.25 -19.80 -25.75
N ARG A 142 -4.48 -19.26 -24.56
CA ARG A 142 -3.80 -18.03 -24.18
C ARG A 142 -2.32 -18.36 -24.23
N ASP A 143 -1.62 -17.71 -25.11
CA ASP A 143 -0.17 -17.72 -25.06
C ASP A 143 0.25 -17.17 -23.70
N THR A 144 0.44 -18.08 -22.75
CA THR A 144 0.80 -17.76 -21.37
C THR A 144 2.17 -17.10 -21.29
N THR A 145 2.94 -17.11 -22.38
CA THR A 145 4.25 -16.46 -22.47
C THR A 145 4.14 -14.95 -22.65
N LYS A 146 3.03 -14.45 -23.20
CA LYS A 146 2.82 -13.01 -23.51
C LYS A 146 1.98 -12.28 -22.47
N GLY A 147 1.75 -12.70 -21.28
CA GLY A 147 1.01 -11.96 -20.26
C GLY A 147 -0.30 -11.30 -20.75
N THR A 148 -1.09 -10.72 -19.84
CA THR A 148 -2.33 -10.00 -20.21
C THR A 148 -2.00 -8.62 -20.78
N ASN A 149 -2.59 -8.25 -21.93
CA ASN A 149 -2.56 -6.86 -22.39
C ASN A 149 -3.62 -6.05 -21.62
N TYR A 150 -3.16 -5.27 -20.64
CA TYR A 150 -4.04 -4.44 -19.81
C TYR A 150 -4.59 -3.25 -20.58
N GLY A 151 -3.89 -2.74 -21.61
CA GLY A 151 -4.34 -1.66 -22.47
C GLY A 151 -5.59 -2.04 -23.25
N LEU A 152 -5.52 -3.16 -23.97
CA LEU A 152 -6.67 -3.67 -24.72
C LEU A 152 -7.85 -4.03 -23.80
N LEU A 153 -7.58 -4.66 -22.65
CA LEU A 153 -8.64 -4.99 -21.69
C LEU A 153 -9.33 -3.73 -21.16
N ALA A 154 -8.56 -2.74 -20.73
CA ALA A 154 -9.12 -1.48 -20.22
C ALA A 154 -9.86 -0.71 -21.31
N ASN A 155 -9.35 -0.71 -22.55
CA ASN A 155 -10.02 -0.11 -23.69
C ASN A 155 -11.40 -0.75 -23.95
N GLN A 156 -11.47 -2.09 -23.96
CA GLN A 156 -12.74 -2.81 -24.12
C GLN A 156 -13.75 -2.49 -23.02
N VAL A 157 -13.27 -2.35 -21.78
CA VAL A 157 -14.13 -1.98 -20.63
C VAL A 157 -14.65 -0.55 -20.80
N LEU A 158 -13.80 0.39 -21.19
CA LEU A 158 -14.20 1.78 -21.42
C LEU A 158 -15.18 1.88 -22.58
N GLU A 159 -14.90 1.26 -23.73
CA GLU A 159 -15.83 1.23 -24.87
C GLU A 159 -17.19 0.63 -24.47
N ALA A 160 -17.20 -0.52 -23.79
CA ALA A 160 -18.43 -1.10 -23.34
C ALA A 160 -19.22 -0.22 -22.35
N ALA A 161 -18.52 0.56 -21.53
CA ALA A 161 -19.15 1.49 -20.60
C ALA A 161 -19.76 2.71 -21.33
N PHE A 162 -19.05 3.31 -22.29
CA PHE A 162 -19.50 4.52 -22.96
C PHE A 162 -20.49 4.25 -24.10
N ASP A 163 -20.26 3.22 -24.92
CA ASP A 163 -21.10 2.90 -26.09
C ASP A 163 -22.54 2.51 -25.70
N ASN A 164 -22.79 2.15 -24.46
CA ASN A 164 -24.12 1.75 -23.97
C ASN A 164 -24.82 2.84 -23.13
N VAL A 165 -24.23 4.03 -23.00
CA VAL A 165 -24.89 5.15 -22.29
C VAL A 165 -25.92 5.78 -23.23
N PRO A 166 -27.22 5.79 -22.86
CA PRO A 166 -28.24 6.48 -23.65
C PRO A 166 -28.04 8.01 -23.54
N VAL A 167 -28.48 8.73 -24.55
CA VAL A 167 -28.44 10.22 -24.58
C VAL A 167 -29.30 10.78 -23.45
N GLU A 168 -30.46 10.17 -23.25
CA GLU A 168 -31.40 10.48 -22.18
C GLU A 168 -31.80 9.19 -21.45
N ALA A 169 -31.84 9.22 -20.15
CA ALA A 169 -32.36 8.12 -19.33
C ALA A 169 -32.96 8.64 -18.02
N ASP A 170 -34.06 8.01 -17.61
CA ASP A 170 -34.68 8.26 -16.30
C ASP A 170 -34.99 6.94 -15.62
N PHE A 171 -34.34 6.72 -14.51
CA PHE A 171 -34.55 5.54 -13.66
C PHE A 171 -35.28 5.98 -12.41
N ARG A 172 -36.50 5.47 -12.19
CA ARG A 172 -37.32 5.75 -11.02
C ARG A 172 -37.56 4.48 -10.19
N ASN A 173 -37.44 4.62 -8.89
CA ASN A 173 -37.68 3.52 -7.93
C ASN A 173 -36.86 2.25 -8.25
N PHE A 174 -35.58 2.43 -8.53
CA PHE A 174 -34.69 1.31 -8.84
C PHE A 174 -34.10 0.73 -7.56
N LEU A 175 -34.31 -0.59 -7.34
CA LEU A 175 -33.84 -1.32 -6.20
C LEU A 175 -32.85 -2.41 -6.61
N VAL A 176 -31.63 -2.34 -6.10
CA VAL A 176 -30.64 -3.43 -6.26
C VAL A 176 -30.45 -4.12 -4.92
N THR A 177 -30.64 -5.43 -4.89
CA THR A 177 -30.41 -6.24 -3.69
C THR A 177 -29.35 -7.30 -3.99
N TYR A 178 -28.36 -7.38 -3.14
CA TYR A 178 -27.37 -8.46 -3.13
C TYR A 178 -27.45 -9.24 -1.82
N ARG A 179 -27.51 -10.56 -1.88
CA ARG A 179 -27.53 -11.44 -0.72
C ARG A 179 -26.53 -12.58 -0.88
N SER A 180 -25.72 -12.80 0.15
CA SER A 180 -24.85 -13.97 0.26
C SER A 180 -24.87 -14.49 1.70
N PRO A 181 -24.30 -15.67 2.01
CA PRO A 181 -24.21 -16.18 3.37
C PRO A 181 -23.52 -15.22 4.35
N LEU A 182 -22.58 -14.40 3.82
CA LEU A 182 -21.76 -13.50 4.62
C LEU A 182 -22.16 -12.02 4.48
N HIS A 183 -22.90 -11.65 3.42
CA HIS A 183 -23.10 -10.24 3.06
C HIS A 183 -24.50 -9.96 2.57
N ARG A 184 -25.02 -8.82 2.99
CA ARG A 184 -26.27 -8.27 2.48
C ARG A 184 -26.05 -6.82 2.07
N ALA A 185 -26.42 -6.47 0.85
CA ALA A 185 -26.36 -5.10 0.38
C ALA A 185 -27.67 -4.74 -0.34
N THR A 186 -28.15 -3.54 -0.11
CA THR A 186 -29.31 -2.96 -0.77
C THR A 186 -28.95 -1.56 -1.24
N LEU A 187 -29.22 -1.28 -2.50
CA LEU A 187 -29.08 0.03 -3.11
C LEU A 187 -30.45 0.48 -3.61
N THR A 188 -30.97 1.55 -3.06
CA THR A 188 -32.22 2.17 -3.46
C THR A 188 -31.91 3.48 -4.18
N MET A 189 -32.37 3.63 -5.39
CA MET A 189 -32.29 4.83 -6.21
C MET A 189 -33.71 5.34 -6.47
N PRO A 190 -34.18 6.34 -5.72
CA PRO A 190 -35.49 6.93 -5.98
C PRO A 190 -35.57 7.54 -7.38
N GLN A 191 -34.52 8.24 -7.80
CA GLN A 191 -34.37 8.79 -9.14
C GLN A 191 -32.90 8.92 -9.51
N LEU A 192 -32.59 8.56 -10.76
CA LEU A 192 -31.33 8.84 -11.45
C LEU A 192 -31.66 9.24 -12.88
N SER A 193 -31.31 10.46 -13.29
CA SER A 193 -31.52 10.97 -14.64
C SER A 193 -30.23 11.19 -15.38
N ILE A 194 -30.28 11.03 -16.69
CA ILE A 194 -29.26 11.46 -17.66
C ILE A 194 -30.01 12.31 -18.70
N GLU A 195 -29.67 13.60 -18.79
CA GLU A 195 -30.28 14.54 -19.70
C GLU A 195 -29.20 15.27 -20.46
N ASP A 196 -29.11 15.08 -21.76
CA ASP A 196 -28.05 15.65 -22.63
C ASP A 196 -26.63 15.41 -22.05
N GLY A 197 -26.43 14.21 -21.53
CA GLY A 197 -25.17 13.79 -20.87
C GLY A 197 -25.00 14.24 -19.42
N ASP A 198 -25.84 15.11 -18.88
CA ASP A 198 -25.80 15.51 -17.48
C ASP A 198 -26.43 14.43 -16.59
N ILE A 199 -25.65 13.90 -15.67
CA ILE A 199 -26.05 12.86 -14.72
C ILE A 199 -26.45 13.49 -13.40
N LYS A 200 -27.61 13.15 -12.86
CA LYS A 200 -28.08 13.62 -11.57
C LYS A 200 -28.90 12.53 -10.87
N GLY A 201 -28.57 12.24 -9.62
CA GLY A 201 -29.32 11.26 -8.86
C GLY A 201 -29.00 11.24 -7.38
N GLN A 202 -29.84 10.53 -6.67
CA GLN A 202 -29.65 10.25 -5.25
C GLN A 202 -29.82 8.76 -5.01
N LEU A 203 -29.03 8.21 -4.10
CA LEU A 203 -29.09 6.82 -3.77
C LEU A 203 -28.87 6.59 -2.26
N THR A 204 -29.53 5.57 -1.74
CA THR A 204 -29.28 5.07 -0.40
C THR A 204 -28.70 3.67 -0.49
N ALA A 205 -27.49 3.51 -0.03
CA ALA A 205 -26.79 2.22 0.02
C ALA A 205 -26.76 1.71 1.46
N VAL A 206 -27.34 0.53 1.68
CA VAL A 206 -27.27 -0.17 2.97
C VAL A 206 -26.43 -1.43 2.76
N VAL A 207 -25.28 -1.48 3.40
CA VAL A 207 -24.35 -2.61 3.30
C VAL A 207 -24.03 -3.12 4.70
N ASP A 208 -24.51 -4.31 5.04
CA ASP A 208 -24.33 -4.95 6.36
C ASP A 208 -24.56 -3.98 7.53
N SER A 209 -25.71 -3.32 7.54
CA SER A 209 -26.17 -2.33 8.54
C SER A 209 -25.55 -0.93 8.44
N VAL A 210 -24.58 -0.70 7.57
CA VAL A 210 -24.04 0.66 7.31
C VAL A 210 -24.89 1.34 6.25
N VAL A 211 -25.47 2.49 6.59
CA VAL A 211 -26.32 3.28 5.69
C VAL A 211 -25.54 4.47 5.17
N ASN A 212 -25.49 4.59 3.84
CA ASN A 212 -24.92 5.74 3.14
C ASN A 212 -26.02 6.42 2.31
N HIS A 213 -26.18 7.73 2.49
CA HIS A 213 -27.01 8.56 1.61
C HIS A 213 -26.11 9.36 0.71
N VAL A 214 -26.18 9.14 -0.57
CA VAL A 214 -25.19 9.58 -1.56
C VAL A 214 -25.87 10.32 -2.69
N GLY A 215 -25.33 11.49 -3.06
CA GLY A 215 -25.66 12.19 -4.28
C GLY A 215 -24.66 11.82 -5.38
N VAL A 216 -25.15 11.72 -6.60
CA VAL A 216 -24.34 11.55 -7.80
C VAL A 216 -24.66 12.70 -8.74
N GLN A 217 -23.63 13.37 -9.24
CA GLN A 217 -23.75 14.44 -10.24
C GLN A 217 -22.56 14.36 -11.18
N GLY A 218 -22.80 14.67 -12.45
CA GLY A 218 -21.72 14.68 -13.41
C GLY A 218 -22.20 14.94 -14.82
N ARG A 219 -21.25 14.88 -15.75
CA ARG A 219 -21.49 14.94 -17.19
C ARG A 219 -20.72 13.81 -17.87
N ILE A 220 -21.36 13.16 -18.82
CA ILE A 220 -20.75 12.15 -19.67
C ILE A 220 -20.89 12.57 -21.14
N ASP A 221 -19.77 12.51 -21.86
CA ASP A 221 -19.76 12.61 -23.31
C ASP A 221 -19.32 11.25 -23.87
N ALA A 222 -20.28 10.49 -24.34
CA ALA A 222 -20.04 9.15 -24.86
C ALA A 222 -19.26 9.18 -26.18
N SER A 223 -19.39 10.25 -26.98
CA SER A 223 -18.72 10.38 -28.28
C SER A 223 -17.21 10.57 -28.13
N ASP A 224 -16.78 11.31 -27.13
CA ASP A 224 -15.38 11.64 -26.87
C ASP A 224 -14.76 10.81 -25.74
N TYR A 225 -15.52 9.85 -25.18
CA TYR A 225 -15.11 9.03 -24.04
C TYR A 225 -14.72 9.89 -22.83
N GLN A 226 -15.45 10.99 -22.59
CA GLN A 226 -15.20 11.87 -21.46
C GLN A 226 -16.27 11.70 -20.38
N VAL A 227 -15.87 11.82 -19.14
CA VAL A 227 -16.76 11.84 -17.99
C VAL A 227 -16.19 12.74 -16.92
N ASP A 228 -17.05 13.51 -16.27
CA ASP A 228 -16.77 14.23 -15.04
C ASP A 228 -17.90 13.94 -14.06
N ALA A 229 -17.63 13.15 -13.06
CA ALA A 229 -18.62 12.71 -12.09
C ALA A 229 -18.14 12.89 -10.65
N ARG A 230 -19.06 13.29 -9.79
CA ARG A 230 -18.84 13.38 -8.35
C ARG A 230 -19.88 12.58 -7.60
N ILE A 231 -19.39 11.90 -6.56
CA ILE A 231 -20.18 11.17 -5.58
C ILE A 231 -19.97 11.88 -4.25
N PHE A 232 -21.03 12.25 -3.56
CA PHE A 232 -20.94 13.05 -2.34
C PHE A 232 -21.97 12.64 -1.29
N ALA A 233 -21.63 12.85 -0.05
CA ALA A 233 -22.50 12.59 1.09
C ALA A 233 -23.66 13.62 1.15
N LEU A 234 -24.91 13.15 1.31
CA LEU A 234 -26.08 14.04 1.34
C LEU A 234 -26.35 14.61 2.74
N ASN A 235 -26.19 13.83 3.79
CA ASN A 235 -26.65 14.18 5.14
C ASN A 235 -25.52 14.63 6.09
N LYS A 236 -24.48 15.30 5.59
CA LYS A 236 -23.27 15.68 6.34
C LYS A 236 -22.61 14.52 7.10
N ARG A 237 -22.96 13.28 6.79
CA ARG A 237 -22.31 12.07 7.28
C ARG A 237 -21.41 11.53 6.19
N PRO A 238 -20.13 11.29 6.44
CA PRO A 238 -19.21 10.79 5.42
C PRO A 238 -19.69 9.45 4.86
N VAL A 239 -19.43 9.21 3.60
CA VAL A 239 -19.66 7.92 2.96
C VAL A 239 -18.65 6.92 3.49
N VAL A 240 -19.12 5.77 3.97
CA VAL A 240 -18.30 4.69 4.51
C VAL A 240 -18.25 3.53 3.51
N LEU A 241 -17.08 2.91 3.34
CA LEU A 241 -16.92 1.75 2.45
C LEU A 241 -16.79 0.43 3.24
N PRO A 242 -17.90 -0.24 3.65
CA PRO A 242 -17.86 -1.43 4.49
C PRO A 242 -17.14 -2.61 3.83
N TYR A 243 -17.23 -2.74 2.50
CA TYR A 243 -16.54 -3.77 1.74
C TYR A 243 -15.01 -3.69 1.90
N VAL A 244 -14.45 -2.46 1.87
CA VAL A 244 -13.01 -2.24 2.05
C VAL A 244 -12.59 -2.65 3.45
N GLN A 245 -13.38 -2.28 4.46
CA GLN A 245 -13.12 -2.65 5.85
C GLN A 245 -13.07 -4.16 6.05
N ARG A 246 -14.03 -4.89 5.49
CA ARG A 246 -14.08 -6.36 5.63
C ARG A 246 -12.99 -7.08 4.86
N LYS A 247 -12.76 -6.70 3.61
CA LYS A 247 -11.82 -7.40 2.75
C LYS A 247 -10.36 -7.12 3.08
N TYR A 248 -10.08 -5.88 3.50
CA TYR A 248 -8.71 -5.40 3.70
C TYR A 248 -8.42 -4.96 5.14
N GLY A 249 -9.40 -4.94 6.03
CA GLY A 249 -9.26 -4.44 7.40
C GLY A 249 -9.11 -2.91 7.49
N ALA A 250 -9.36 -2.20 6.38
CA ALA A 250 -9.21 -0.75 6.31
C ALA A 250 -10.57 -0.04 6.35
N ARG A 251 -10.83 0.78 7.37
CA ARG A 251 -11.98 1.67 7.39
C ARG A 251 -11.68 2.87 6.51
N VAL A 252 -12.49 3.08 5.48
CA VAL A 252 -12.38 4.20 4.54
C VAL A 252 -13.64 5.02 4.57
N GLN A 253 -13.52 6.34 4.67
CA GLN A 253 -14.60 7.31 4.68
C GLN A 253 -14.21 8.53 3.84
N PHE A 254 -15.21 9.22 3.27
CA PHE A 254 -15.00 10.47 2.54
C PHE A 254 -16.30 11.29 2.47
N ASP A 255 -16.18 12.59 2.24
CA ASP A 255 -17.34 13.44 1.97
C ASP A 255 -17.66 13.49 0.48
N THR A 256 -16.66 13.70 -0.36
CA THR A 256 -16.82 13.75 -1.82
C THR A 256 -15.67 13.04 -2.51
N ILE A 257 -15.98 12.27 -3.54
CA ILE A 257 -15.03 11.82 -4.55
C ILE A 257 -15.48 12.39 -5.90
N ARG A 258 -14.57 13.00 -6.65
CA ARG A 258 -14.75 13.42 -8.03
C ARG A 258 -13.77 12.69 -8.92
N VAL A 259 -14.24 12.19 -10.04
CA VAL A 259 -13.41 11.53 -11.07
C VAL A 259 -13.75 12.15 -12.40
N SER A 260 -12.73 12.54 -13.13
CA SER A 260 -12.86 13.03 -14.49
C SER A 260 -11.94 12.25 -15.42
N LEU A 261 -12.47 11.81 -16.54
CA LEU A 261 -11.72 11.23 -17.66
C LEU A 261 -11.79 12.25 -18.80
N THR A 262 -10.65 12.75 -19.26
CA THR A 262 -10.57 13.82 -20.24
C THR A 262 -10.03 13.39 -21.59
N GLU A 263 -9.27 12.30 -21.64
CA GLU A 263 -8.66 11.79 -22.86
C GLU A 263 -8.49 10.27 -22.79
N LYS A 264 -8.84 9.59 -23.87
CA LYS A 264 -8.60 8.18 -24.13
C LYS A 264 -7.94 8.03 -25.49
N ASN A 265 -6.77 7.41 -25.55
CA ASN A 265 -6.06 7.15 -26.79
C ASN A 265 -5.46 5.74 -26.80
N LEU A 266 -5.89 4.91 -27.74
CA LEU A 266 -5.33 3.58 -27.97
C LEU A 266 -4.43 3.62 -29.20
N LYS A 267 -3.14 3.39 -29.02
CA LYS A 267 -2.16 3.32 -30.10
C LYS A 267 -1.20 2.15 -29.84
N ASP A 268 -0.95 1.35 -30.85
CA ASP A 268 -0.01 0.21 -30.82
C ASP A 268 -0.25 -0.74 -29.62
N ASP A 269 -1.55 -1.05 -29.35
CA ASP A 269 -2.00 -1.86 -28.23
C ASP A 269 -1.69 -1.26 -26.82
N GLU A 270 -1.22 -0.03 -26.75
CA GLU A 270 -1.08 0.74 -25.52
C GLU A 270 -2.20 1.76 -25.37
N LEU A 271 -2.91 1.73 -24.25
CA LEU A 271 -3.95 2.66 -23.90
C LEU A 271 -3.38 3.78 -23.02
N THR A 272 -3.44 5.00 -23.51
CA THR A 272 -3.20 6.21 -22.70
C THR A 272 -4.52 6.79 -22.24
N VAL A 273 -4.60 7.09 -20.95
CA VAL A 273 -5.77 7.67 -20.30
C VAL A 273 -5.32 8.87 -19.48
N LYS A 274 -5.98 10.01 -19.67
CA LYS A 274 -5.78 11.22 -18.85
C LYS A 274 -7.05 11.56 -18.10
N GLY A 275 -6.87 12.08 -16.91
CA GLY A 275 -8.00 12.49 -16.09
C GLY A 275 -7.57 12.99 -14.72
N THR A 276 -8.56 13.25 -13.89
CA THR A 276 -8.36 13.69 -12.51
C THR A 276 -9.17 12.83 -11.56
N ALA A 277 -8.66 12.62 -10.37
CA ALA A 277 -9.44 12.07 -9.27
C ALA A 277 -9.13 12.86 -8.01
N SER A 278 -10.15 13.23 -7.25
CA SER A 278 -9.97 13.98 -6.00
C SER A 278 -10.94 13.51 -4.93
N ALA A 279 -10.54 13.69 -3.68
CA ALA A 279 -11.35 13.39 -2.51
C ALA A 279 -11.26 14.54 -1.50
N THR A 280 -12.36 14.78 -0.78
CA THR A 280 -12.42 15.71 0.35
C THR A 280 -12.77 14.96 1.62
N ASN A 281 -12.15 15.38 2.73
CA ASN A 281 -12.30 14.76 4.05
C ASN A 281 -12.14 13.23 3.98
N PHE A 282 -11.08 12.79 3.25
CA PHE A 282 -10.77 11.38 3.13
C PHE A 282 -10.13 10.87 4.43
N ILE A 283 -10.72 9.84 5.01
CA ILE A 283 -10.26 9.24 6.26
C ILE A 283 -9.95 7.77 5.98
N VAL A 284 -8.78 7.33 6.40
CA VAL A 284 -8.41 5.93 6.39
C VAL A 284 -7.89 5.49 7.74
N ASN A 285 -8.36 4.34 8.22
CA ASN A 285 -7.85 3.68 9.43
C ASN A 285 -7.51 2.24 9.09
N HIS A 286 -6.26 1.87 9.34
CA HIS A 286 -5.78 0.49 9.17
C HIS A 286 -4.61 0.23 10.13
N PRO A 287 -4.61 -0.86 10.93
CA PRO A 287 -3.61 -1.12 11.98
C PRO A 287 -2.15 -1.17 11.50
N LYS A 288 -1.90 -1.50 10.22
CA LYS A 288 -0.55 -1.48 9.64
C LYS A 288 -0.11 -0.08 9.20
N LEU A 289 -1.06 0.84 9.02
CA LEU A 289 -0.79 2.21 8.60
C LEU A 289 -0.57 3.10 9.82
N SER A 290 -1.59 3.22 10.66
CA SER A 290 -1.60 4.02 11.89
C SER A 290 -2.63 3.45 12.88
N ASP A 291 -2.44 3.73 14.16
CA ASP A 291 -3.41 3.40 15.22
C ASP A 291 -4.58 4.38 15.27
N SER A 292 -4.35 5.59 14.77
CA SER A 292 -5.34 6.67 14.71
C SER A 292 -5.96 6.78 13.32
N ASP A 293 -7.07 7.48 13.21
CA ASP A 293 -7.64 7.87 11.93
C ASP A 293 -6.68 8.82 11.20
N VAL A 294 -6.27 8.43 10.01
CA VAL A 294 -5.46 9.28 9.13
C VAL A 294 -6.39 10.11 8.28
N ARG A 295 -6.31 11.43 8.42
CA ARG A 295 -7.23 12.40 7.79
C ARG A 295 -6.53 13.21 6.73
N PHE A 296 -7.15 13.26 5.56
CA PHE A 296 -6.73 14.06 4.41
C PHE A 296 -7.85 15.04 4.08
N PRO A 297 -7.77 16.30 4.50
CA PRO A 297 -8.77 17.32 4.16
C PRO A 297 -8.98 17.44 2.65
N ARG A 298 -7.89 17.42 1.87
CA ARG A 298 -7.92 17.43 0.41
C ARG A 298 -6.84 16.50 -0.15
N GLY A 299 -7.24 15.63 -1.06
CA GLY A 299 -6.32 14.81 -1.83
C GLY A 299 -6.77 14.75 -3.28
N GLY A 300 -5.81 14.68 -4.22
CA GLY A 300 -6.13 14.58 -5.63
C GLY A 300 -4.97 14.07 -6.47
N ILE A 301 -5.29 13.62 -7.66
CA ILE A 301 -4.34 13.23 -8.68
C ILE A 301 -4.85 13.68 -10.04
N ASP A 302 -4.02 14.42 -10.75
CA ASP A 302 -4.15 14.59 -12.21
C ASP A 302 -3.25 13.53 -12.82
N PHE A 303 -3.81 12.56 -13.52
CA PHE A 303 -3.04 11.41 -13.98
C PHE A 303 -2.90 11.36 -15.49
N VAL A 304 -1.73 10.96 -15.94
CA VAL A 304 -1.42 10.50 -17.29
C VAL A 304 -0.99 9.05 -17.14
N THR A 305 -1.90 8.13 -17.46
CA THR A 305 -1.70 6.70 -17.25
C THR A 305 -1.57 5.99 -18.59
N ARG A 306 -0.60 5.08 -18.68
CA ARG A 306 -0.39 4.23 -19.84
C ARG A 306 -0.43 2.77 -19.46
N LEU A 307 -1.26 2.02 -20.15
CA LEU A 307 -1.51 0.60 -19.97
C LEU A 307 -1.12 -0.15 -21.23
N GLY A 308 -0.33 -1.18 -21.10
CA GLY A 308 0.10 -1.99 -22.25
C GLY A 308 0.24 -3.47 -21.92
N GLN A 309 1.03 -4.16 -22.71
CA GLN A 309 1.32 -5.60 -22.53
C GLN A 309 2.08 -5.80 -21.21
N ALA A 310 1.40 -6.39 -20.22
CA ALA A 310 1.93 -6.65 -18.88
C ALA A 310 2.64 -5.41 -18.25
N SER A 311 2.19 -4.21 -18.59
CA SER A 311 2.80 -2.94 -18.18
C SER A 311 1.76 -1.93 -17.71
N PHE A 312 2.18 -1.08 -16.77
CA PHE A 312 1.45 0.05 -16.23
C PHE A 312 2.43 1.21 -16.02
N ALA A 313 2.06 2.42 -16.42
CA ALA A 313 2.86 3.60 -16.15
C ALA A 313 1.99 4.78 -15.70
N LEU A 314 2.57 5.61 -14.82
CA LEU A 314 2.18 7.00 -14.62
C LEU A 314 3.26 7.85 -15.31
N ASP A 315 2.89 8.57 -16.33
CA ASP A 315 3.81 9.33 -17.16
C ASP A 315 4.01 10.76 -16.65
N LYS A 316 4.95 11.47 -17.25
CA LYS A 316 5.15 12.90 -17.00
C LYS A 316 3.85 13.67 -17.24
N GLY A 317 3.58 14.64 -16.38
CA GLY A 317 2.32 15.36 -16.33
C GLY A 317 1.38 14.83 -15.24
N THR A 318 1.67 13.67 -14.65
CA THR A 318 0.97 13.23 -13.44
C THR A 318 1.35 14.13 -12.28
N ARG A 319 0.33 14.66 -11.57
CA ARG A 319 0.47 15.52 -10.39
C ARG A 319 -0.39 14.97 -9.27
N VAL A 320 0.18 14.77 -8.11
CA VAL A 320 -0.52 14.37 -6.88
C VAL A 320 -0.56 15.55 -5.93
N LEU A 321 -1.76 15.94 -5.53
CA LEU A 321 -2.00 16.97 -4.52
C LEU A 321 -2.31 16.31 -3.18
N LEU A 322 -1.58 16.67 -2.14
CA LEU A 322 -1.83 16.25 -0.77
C LEU A 322 -1.89 17.50 0.12
N ASN A 323 -3.09 17.92 0.46
CA ASN A 323 -3.36 19.20 1.11
C ASN A 323 -2.77 20.37 0.32
N LYS A 324 -1.64 20.95 0.75
CA LYS A 324 -0.93 22.04 0.07
C LYS A 324 0.33 21.56 -0.67
N MET A 325 0.72 20.28 -0.53
CA MET A 325 1.90 19.73 -1.19
C MET A 325 1.56 19.14 -2.55
N GLU A 326 2.46 19.38 -3.50
CA GLU A 326 2.38 18.81 -4.84
C GLU A 326 3.56 17.86 -5.08
N PHE A 327 3.25 16.70 -5.67
CA PHE A 327 4.24 15.71 -6.07
C PHE A 327 4.04 15.35 -7.54
N PHE A 328 5.13 15.11 -8.23
CA PHE A 328 5.16 14.75 -9.64
C PHE A 328 5.74 13.34 -9.80
N PRO A 329 4.93 12.30 -9.59
CA PRO A 329 5.38 10.93 -9.74
C PRO A 329 5.50 10.53 -11.21
N VAL A 330 6.57 9.83 -11.54
CA VAL A 330 6.72 9.05 -12.77
C VAL A 330 6.96 7.61 -12.34
N LEU A 331 6.04 6.70 -12.70
CA LEU A 331 6.08 5.31 -12.31
C LEU A 331 6.02 4.42 -13.55
N SER A 332 6.88 3.43 -13.63
CA SER A 332 6.78 2.37 -14.62
C SER A 332 6.85 1.02 -13.92
N VAL A 333 5.83 0.21 -14.13
CA VAL A 333 5.74 -1.17 -13.64
C VAL A 333 5.56 -2.07 -14.85
N ARG A 334 6.46 -3.00 -15.05
CA ARG A 334 6.37 -3.96 -16.14
C ARG A 334 6.84 -5.34 -15.71
N ARG A 335 6.31 -6.36 -16.36
CA ARG A 335 6.76 -7.73 -16.18
C ARG A 335 7.73 -8.10 -17.27
N LEU A 336 8.95 -8.46 -16.90
CA LEU A 336 9.99 -8.99 -17.77
C LEU A 336 9.91 -10.50 -17.81
N PRO A 337 10.41 -11.15 -18.87
CA PRO A 337 10.62 -12.58 -18.89
C PRO A 337 11.51 -13.01 -17.72
N VAL A 338 11.16 -14.10 -17.07
CA VAL A 338 11.96 -14.65 -15.97
C VAL A 338 13.07 -15.50 -16.56
N PRO A 339 14.36 -15.22 -16.32
CA PRO A 339 15.46 -16.03 -16.82
C PRO A 339 15.38 -17.47 -16.31
N GLN A 340 15.70 -18.46 -17.15
CA GLN A 340 15.66 -19.88 -16.77
C GLN A 340 16.51 -20.21 -15.54
N ARG A 341 17.59 -19.46 -15.28
CA ARG A 341 18.42 -19.58 -14.07
C ARG A 341 17.63 -19.35 -12.76
N VAL A 342 16.63 -18.50 -12.80
CA VAL A 342 15.78 -18.19 -11.64
C VAL A 342 14.72 -19.28 -11.46
N ILE A 343 14.29 -19.89 -12.56
CA ILE A 343 13.28 -20.95 -12.55
C ILE A 343 13.83 -22.25 -11.92
N GLY A 344 15.09 -22.59 -12.12
CA GLY A 344 15.67 -23.90 -11.73
C GLY A 344 16.04 -24.04 -10.25
N LYS A 345 16.30 -22.97 -9.52
CA LYS A 345 16.74 -23.03 -8.11
C LYS A 345 15.67 -22.73 -7.06
N GLU A 346 14.55 -22.10 -7.43
CA GLU A 346 13.61 -21.54 -6.46
C GLU A 346 12.15 -22.00 -6.61
N ILE A 347 11.77 -22.76 -7.64
CA ILE A 347 10.35 -23.08 -7.89
C ILE A 347 9.81 -24.17 -6.97
N ASN A 348 10.63 -25.06 -6.43
CA ASN A 348 10.15 -26.14 -5.56
C ASN A 348 9.68 -25.70 -4.15
N GLY A 349 9.74 -24.40 -3.83
CA GLY A 349 9.27 -23.82 -2.58
C GLY A 349 8.41 -22.55 -2.71
N LEU A 350 8.09 -22.13 -3.94
CA LEU A 350 7.38 -20.87 -4.19
C LEU A 350 5.85 -21.05 -4.06
N THR A 351 5.25 -20.37 -3.07
CA THR A 351 3.81 -20.17 -3.01
C THR A 351 3.33 -19.32 -4.19
N ASN A 352 2.05 -19.44 -4.60
CA ASN A 352 1.43 -18.68 -5.72
C ASN A 352 1.74 -17.17 -5.73
N ARG A 353 1.95 -16.57 -4.55
CA ARG A 353 2.28 -15.14 -4.39
C ARG A 353 3.67 -14.78 -4.91
N ASN A 354 4.60 -15.71 -4.89
CA ASN A 354 5.99 -15.50 -5.30
C ASN A 354 6.17 -15.61 -6.82
N GLN A 355 5.36 -16.45 -7.46
CA GLN A 355 5.29 -16.49 -8.93
C GLN A 355 4.76 -15.16 -9.50
N MET A 356 3.90 -14.45 -8.74
CA MET A 356 3.40 -13.12 -9.14
C MET A 356 4.48 -12.03 -9.10
N MET A 357 5.51 -12.16 -8.28
CA MET A 357 6.58 -11.14 -8.14
C MET A 357 7.77 -11.40 -9.09
N ALA A 358 7.95 -12.61 -9.57
CA ALA A 358 9.01 -12.93 -10.51
C ALA A 358 8.87 -12.13 -11.81
N GLY A 359 9.96 -11.56 -12.29
CA GLY A 359 9.99 -10.74 -13.49
C GLY A 359 9.45 -9.31 -13.33
N LEU A 360 9.04 -8.90 -12.14
CA LEU A 360 8.55 -7.54 -11.92
C LEU A 360 9.71 -6.53 -11.93
N GLN A 361 9.61 -5.53 -12.78
CA GLN A 361 10.47 -4.35 -12.74
C GLN A 361 9.65 -3.11 -12.37
N VAL A 362 10.15 -2.32 -11.41
CA VAL A 362 9.51 -1.10 -10.93
C VAL A 362 10.52 0.05 -11.00
N LYS A 363 10.19 1.10 -11.74
CA LYS A 363 10.95 2.36 -11.76
C LYS A 363 10.04 3.46 -11.25
N LEU A 364 10.50 4.17 -10.23
CA LEU A 364 9.76 5.25 -9.61
C LEU A 364 10.68 6.48 -9.49
N ASN A 365 10.19 7.60 -9.95
CA ASN A 365 10.74 8.92 -9.67
C ASN A 365 9.63 9.81 -9.12
N VAL A 366 9.83 10.41 -7.96
CA VAL A 366 8.92 11.36 -7.34
C VAL A 366 9.69 12.62 -7.02
N GLU A 367 9.22 13.75 -7.51
CA GLU A 367 9.72 15.06 -7.12
C GLU A 367 8.57 15.87 -6.53
N SER A 368 8.82 16.63 -5.46
CA SER A 368 7.87 17.66 -5.05
C SER A 368 8.22 18.99 -5.71
N GLY A 369 7.23 19.87 -5.81
CA GLY A 369 7.48 21.30 -5.96
C GLY A 369 8.28 21.84 -4.77
N GLU A 370 8.88 23.01 -4.92
CA GLU A 370 9.44 23.75 -3.79
C GLU A 370 8.26 24.26 -2.94
N THR A 371 8.19 23.79 -1.71
CA THR A 371 7.07 24.03 -0.80
C THR A 371 7.55 24.84 0.39
N ALA A 372 6.81 25.87 0.81
CA ALA A 372 7.09 26.56 2.07
C ALA A 372 7.10 25.55 3.23
N ALA A 373 8.12 25.62 4.09
CA ALA A 373 8.26 24.65 5.17
C ALA A 373 7.04 24.58 6.09
N ASN A 374 6.43 25.74 6.37
CA ASN A 374 5.19 25.76 7.15
C ASN A 374 4.02 25.05 6.44
N ASP A 375 3.88 25.19 5.13
CA ASP A 375 2.84 24.49 4.36
C ASP A 375 3.12 22.98 4.26
N PHE A 376 4.40 22.58 4.22
CA PHE A 376 4.81 21.19 4.30
C PHE A 376 4.31 20.55 5.61
N PHE A 377 4.64 21.13 6.78
CA PHE A 377 4.20 20.58 8.07
C PHE A 377 2.67 20.65 8.25
N ALA A 378 2.04 21.73 7.81
CA ALA A 378 0.58 21.86 7.84
C ALA A 378 -0.15 20.90 6.89
N SER A 379 0.56 20.32 5.94
CA SER A 379 0.00 19.34 4.98
C SER A 379 0.19 17.90 5.43
N LEU A 380 0.97 17.64 6.48
CA LEU A 380 1.10 16.29 7.02
C LEU A 380 -0.29 15.81 7.51
N PRO A 381 -0.74 14.62 7.09
CA PRO A 381 -2.05 14.14 7.48
C PRO A 381 -2.19 13.97 8.99
N GLU A 382 -3.29 14.44 9.55
CA GLU A 382 -3.62 14.27 10.97
C GLU A 382 -3.68 12.77 11.31
N GLY A 383 -3.21 12.41 12.50
CA GLY A 383 -3.16 11.03 12.98
C GLY A 383 -2.02 10.19 12.37
N MET A 384 -1.17 10.79 11.53
CA MET A 384 0.03 10.12 11.00
C MET A 384 1.31 10.55 11.71
N PHE A 385 1.48 11.82 11.98
CA PHE A 385 2.72 12.43 12.45
C PHE A 385 2.49 13.12 13.78
N GLU A 386 2.11 12.33 14.79
CA GLU A 386 1.63 12.86 16.08
C GLU A 386 2.68 13.73 16.78
N THR A 387 3.96 13.34 16.72
CA THR A 387 5.07 14.10 17.33
C THR A 387 5.25 15.47 16.67
N LEU A 388 5.07 15.52 15.34
CA LEU A 388 5.30 16.73 14.53
C LEU A 388 4.06 17.59 14.35
N GLU A 389 2.90 17.17 14.85
CA GLU A 389 1.65 17.89 14.72
C GLU A 389 1.74 19.29 15.33
N GLY A 390 1.43 20.32 14.54
CA GLY A 390 1.53 21.72 14.94
C GLY A 390 2.92 22.36 14.82
N THR A 391 3.89 21.64 14.21
CA THR A 391 5.21 22.20 13.90
C THR A 391 5.09 23.37 12.93
N GLN A 392 5.80 24.48 13.23
CA GLN A 392 5.94 25.64 12.36
C GLN A 392 7.40 25.84 11.97
N ALA A 393 7.61 26.21 10.72
CA ALA A 393 8.97 26.38 10.19
C ALA A 393 9.01 27.44 9.08
N GLU A 394 10.18 28.05 8.92
CA GLU A 394 10.53 28.99 7.84
C GLU A 394 11.40 28.30 6.80
N GLY A 395 11.50 28.93 5.62
CA GLY A 395 12.28 28.43 4.50
C GLY A 395 11.45 27.56 3.57
N THR A 396 12.12 26.83 2.70
CA THR A 396 11.48 25.96 1.72
C THR A 396 12.06 24.55 1.74
N LEU A 397 11.23 23.58 1.37
CA LEU A 397 11.55 22.17 1.30
C LEU A 397 11.24 21.62 -0.10
N LYS A 398 12.11 20.75 -0.60
CA LYS A 398 11.92 20.01 -1.84
C LYS A 398 12.28 18.54 -1.64
N TYR A 399 11.35 17.66 -1.92
CA TYR A 399 11.53 16.21 -1.80
C TYR A 399 11.86 15.57 -3.14
N ARG A 400 12.76 14.60 -3.13
CA ARG A 400 13.09 13.76 -4.29
C ARG A 400 13.22 12.30 -3.84
N LEU A 401 12.64 11.40 -4.62
CA LEU A 401 12.76 9.95 -4.48
C LEU A 401 13.01 9.32 -5.84
N THR A 402 14.01 8.48 -5.95
CA THR A 402 14.23 7.60 -7.10
C THR A 402 14.38 6.16 -6.64
N ALA A 403 13.72 5.22 -7.31
CA ALA A 403 13.86 3.80 -7.07
C ALA A 403 13.85 3.03 -8.39
N ASP A 404 14.78 2.10 -8.57
CA ASP A 404 14.80 1.17 -9.72
C ASP A 404 15.01 -0.23 -9.16
N LEU A 405 13.95 -1.03 -9.16
CA LEU A 405 13.90 -2.37 -8.62
C LEU A 405 13.67 -3.37 -9.76
N ASP A 406 14.58 -4.32 -9.90
CA ASP A 406 14.40 -5.49 -10.78
C ASP A 406 14.37 -6.76 -9.93
N MET A 407 13.22 -7.43 -9.90
CA MET A 407 13.04 -8.67 -9.14
C MET A 407 13.86 -9.84 -9.71
N ASN A 408 14.30 -9.77 -10.97
CA ASN A 408 15.22 -10.74 -11.56
C ASN A 408 16.70 -10.50 -11.13
N ASN A 409 17.01 -9.27 -10.68
CA ASN A 409 18.36 -8.88 -10.23
C ASN A 409 18.27 -7.90 -9.07
N LEU A 410 17.97 -8.40 -7.88
CA LEU A 410 17.80 -7.58 -6.69
C LEU A 410 19.07 -6.80 -6.31
N ASP A 411 20.25 -7.31 -6.65
CA ASP A 411 21.52 -6.64 -6.33
C ASP A 411 21.73 -5.35 -7.16
N SER A 412 20.96 -5.17 -8.24
CA SER A 412 20.93 -3.93 -9.02
C SER A 412 20.01 -2.84 -8.47
N LEU A 413 19.37 -3.06 -7.31
CA LEU A 413 18.48 -2.08 -6.70
C LEU A 413 19.18 -0.73 -6.52
N LYS A 414 18.60 0.30 -7.14
CA LYS A 414 18.99 1.69 -6.91
C LYS A 414 17.89 2.37 -6.13
N PHE A 415 18.27 3.05 -5.08
CA PHE A 415 17.35 3.82 -4.25
C PHE A 415 18.05 5.08 -3.77
N ASN A 416 17.42 6.22 -3.95
CA ASN A 416 17.87 7.50 -3.42
C ASN A 416 16.64 8.27 -2.96
N SER A 417 16.68 8.82 -1.76
CA SER A 417 15.59 9.63 -1.19
C SER A 417 16.20 10.76 -0.39
N GLY A 418 15.74 11.98 -0.64
CA GLY A 418 16.25 13.16 0.04
C GLY A 418 15.23 14.27 0.16
N LEU A 419 15.30 14.98 1.29
CA LEU A 419 14.57 16.21 1.54
C LEU A 419 15.60 17.35 1.58
N GLN A 420 15.57 18.21 0.56
CA GLN A 420 16.43 19.40 0.45
C GLN A 420 15.75 20.57 1.13
N ALA A 421 16.54 21.37 1.84
CA ALA A 421 16.05 22.52 2.58
C ALA A 421 16.83 23.77 2.20
N THR A 422 16.12 24.87 1.98
CA THR A 422 16.70 26.20 1.74
C THR A 422 16.24 27.14 2.86
N LYS A 423 17.20 27.71 3.59
CA LYS A 423 16.95 28.62 4.74
C LYS A 423 15.96 28.06 5.77
N PHE A 424 15.99 26.74 5.95
CA PHE A 424 15.07 26.04 6.84
C PHE A 424 15.40 26.30 8.32
N ARG A 425 14.38 26.66 9.08
CA ARG A 425 14.46 26.84 10.53
C ARG A 425 13.12 26.48 11.16
N VAL A 426 13.14 25.62 12.17
CA VAL A 426 11.95 25.34 12.99
C VAL A 426 11.75 26.55 13.92
N THR A 427 10.59 27.19 13.83
CA THR A 427 10.20 28.34 14.68
C THR A 427 9.40 27.91 15.88
N ARG A 428 8.64 26.82 15.76
CA ARG A 428 7.86 26.20 16.84
C ARG A 428 7.83 24.69 16.65
N PHE A 429 8.20 23.94 17.67
CA PHE A 429 8.02 22.50 17.68
C PHE A 429 6.55 22.12 17.78
N GLY A 430 6.21 20.91 17.30
CA GLY A 430 4.88 20.34 17.36
C GLY A 430 4.50 19.87 18.77
N ARG A 431 3.78 18.75 18.85
CA ARG A 431 3.35 18.17 20.12
C ARG A 431 4.54 17.84 21.03
N GLU A 432 5.66 17.39 20.47
CA GLU A 432 6.90 17.13 21.19
C GLU A 432 7.98 18.16 20.86
N ASN A 433 8.61 18.69 21.91
CA ASN A 433 9.75 19.58 21.77
C ASN A 433 11.03 18.77 21.47
N LEU A 434 11.50 18.80 20.22
CA LEU A 434 12.70 18.07 19.83
C LEU A 434 13.97 18.62 20.53
N ASN A 435 13.95 19.88 21.00
CA ASN A 435 15.07 20.49 21.72
C ASN A 435 15.32 19.86 23.10
N LYS A 436 14.37 19.05 23.61
CA LYS A 436 14.57 18.32 24.88
C LYS A 436 15.84 17.45 24.91
N LEU A 437 16.37 17.07 23.73
CA LEU A 437 17.66 16.36 23.67
C LEU A 437 18.81 17.15 24.30
N ASN A 438 18.78 18.48 24.28
CA ASN A 438 19.79 19.35 24.86
C ASN A 438 19.57 19.65 26.35
N GLU A 439 18.41 19.28 26.86
CA GLU A 439 17.96 19.56 28.21
C GLU A 439 18.04 18.26 29.05
N GLN A 440 17.71 18.42 30.32
CA GLN A 440 17.43 17.30 31.20
C GLN A 440 15.95 16.94 31.07
N PHE A 441 15.63 15.66 30.84
CA PHE A 441 14.25 15.24 30.67
C PHE A 441 13.95 13.87 31.29
N PRO A 442 12.70 13.62 31.73
CA PRO A 442 12.25 12.32 32.16
C PRO A 442 12.13 11.38 30.95
N TYR A 443 12.68 10.17 31.07
CA TYR A 443 12.57 9.11 30.07
C TYR A 443 11.87 7.90 30.68
N THR A 444 10.85 7.39 29.96
CA THR A 444 10.16 6.16 30.32
C THR A 444 10.51 5.06 29.32
N ALA A 445 11.11 4.00 29.79
CA ALA A 445 11.35 2.79 29.02
C ALA A 445 10.09 1.91 28.99
N TYR A 446 9.77 1.39 27.81
CA TYR A 446 8.60 0.53 27.60
C TYR A 446 9.02 -0.85 27.10
N ASN A 447 8.28 -1.89 27.48
CA ASN A 447 8.45 -3.23 26.94
C ASN A 447 7.84 -3.37 25.53
N ASP A 448 7.96 -4.57 24.92
CA ASP A 448 7.42 -4.84 23.58
C ASP A 448 5.88 -4.80 23.52
N LYS A 449 5.19 -4.86 24.66
CA LYS A 449 3.72 -4.75 24.76
C LYS A 449 3.25 -3.30 24.91
N GLY A 450 4.18 -2.36 25.19
CA GLY A 450 3.88 -0.96 25.43
C GLY A 450 3.67 -0.61 26.90
N ASP A 451 3.90 -1.54 27.84
CA ASP A 451 3.83 -1.25 29.28
C ASP A 451 5.11 -0.53 29.73
N SER A 452 4.97 0.44 30.64
CA SER A 452 6.11 1.13 31.24
C SER A 452 6.92 0.18 32.15
N VAL A 453 8.24 0.20 31.99
CA VAL A 453 9.16 -0.68 32.75
C VAL A 453 9.93 0.11 33.80
N LYS A 454 10.49 1.26 33.42
CA LYS A 454 11.31 2.10 34.29
C LYS A 454 11.20 3.54 33.81
N THR A 455 11.02 4.49 34.74
CA THR A 455 11.11 5.92 34.46
C THR A 455 12.27 6.52 35.24
N PHE A 456 13.12 7.27 34.55
CA PHE A 456 14.28 7.93 35.15
C PHE A 456 14.62 9.22 34.42
N LEU A 457 15.43 10.06 35.07
CA LEU A 457 15.85 11.35 34.51
C LEU A 457 17.10 11.16 33.65
N VAL A 458 17.11 11.72 32.45
CA VAL A 458 18.28 11.76 31.55
C VAL A 458 18.93 13.13 31.67
N GLY A 459 19.95 13.21 32.51
CA GLY A 459 20.65 14.47 32.78
C GLY A 459 21.37 14.48 34.12
N PRO A 460 22.13 15.55 34.41
CA PRO A 460 23.07 15.61 35.55
C PRO A 460 22.45 15.46 36.95
N ALA A 461 21.14 15.74 37.11
CA ALA A 461 20.47 15.54 38.39
C ALA A 461 20.18 14.06 38.70
N ASN A 462 20.37 13.14 37.76
CA ASN A 462 20.34 11.70 38.02
C ASN A 462 21.75 11.20 38.31
N PRO A 463 22.02 10.63 39.51
CA PRO A 463 23.34 10.08 39.85
C PRO A 463 23.84 8.98 38.93
N GLU A 464 22.91 8.23 38.31
CA GLU A 464 23.23 7.18 37.33
C GLU A 464 23.49 7.72 35.92
N PHE A 465 23.30 9.01 35.65
CA PHE A 465 23.60 9.60 34.37
C PHE A 465 25.11 9.68 34.14
N THR A 466 25.54 9.16 33.00
CA THR A 466 26.95 9.20 32.62
C THR A 466 27.17 10.21 31.49
N PRO A 467 27.87 11.33 31.75
CA PRO A 467 28.27 12.28 30.71
C PRO A 467 29.17 11.63 29.66
N TYR A 468 29.12 12.14 28.42
CA TYR A 468 29.87 11.61 27.27
C TYR A 468 31.35 11.40 27.53
N ASN A 469 31.99 12.36 28.20
CA ASN A 469 33.40 12.30 28.54
C ASN A 469 33.76 11.34 29.70
N ARG A 470 32.75 10.78 30.39
CA ARG A 470 32.91 9.76 31.43
C ARG A 470 32.54 8.37 30.97
N VAL A 471 32.30 8.18 29.66
CA VAL A 471 32.15 6.85 29.04
C VAL A 471 33.47 6.44 28.42
N SER A 472 33.90 5.20 28.62
CA SER A 472 35.10 4.60 28.03
C SER A 472 35.15 4.86 26.51
N ASP A 473 36.30 5.31 26.00
CA ASP A 473 36.52 5.51 24.57
C ASP A 473 36.42 4.19 23.80
N TYR A 474 36.79 3.07 24.40
CA TYR A 474 36.59 1.74 23.84
C TYR A 474 35.09 1.45 23.60
N LEU A 475 34.23 1.78 24.58
CA LEU A 475 32.80 1.51 24.45
C LEU A 475 32.17 2.39 23.36
N LYS A 476 32.47 3.70 23.36
CA LYS A 476 31.99 4.62 22.31
C LYS A 476 32.40 4.14 20.92
N ALA A 477 33.69 3.79 20.76
CA ALA A 477 34.24 3.29 19.52
C ALA A 477 33.65 1.94 19.08
N ALA A 478 33.48 0.99 20.01
CA ALA A 478 32.89 -0.33 19.75
C ALA A 478 31.45 -0.19 19.26
N ILE A 479 30.64 0.62 19.94
CA ILE A 479 29.23 0.83 19.57
C ILE A 479 29.11 1.53 18.22
N MET A 480 29.84 2.62 18.01
CA MET A 480 29.84 3.29 16.70
C MET A 480 30.31 2.36 15.59
N THR A 481 31.32 1.53 15.85
CA THR A 481 31.84 0.60 14.83
C THR A 481 30.83 -0.52 14.51
N ALA A 482 30.13 -1.05 15.52
CA ALA A 482 29.18 -2.14 15.37
C ALA A 482 27.83 -1.69 14.78
N GLU A 483 27.25 -0.62 15.31
CA GLU A 483 25.89 -0.18 15.00
C GLU A 483 25.85 0.85 13.85
N ASP A 484 26.79 1.79 13.85
CA ASP A 484 26.77 2.93 12.92
C ASP A 484 28.16 3.46 12.62
N PRO A 485 28.95 2.79 11.77
CA PRO A 485 30.36 3.12 11.53
C PRO A 485 30.64 4.52 11.01
N ARG A 486 29.64 5.24 10.54
CA ARG A 486 29.74 6.61 10.02
C ARG A 486 28.93 7.61 10.83
N PHE A 487 28.54 7.27 12.05
CA PHE A 487 27.68 8.09 12.91
C PHE A 487 28.14 9.54 13.00
N MET A 488 29.41 9.78 13.22
CA MET A 488 29.98 11.14 13.37
C MET A 488 29.96 11.95 12.07
N THR A 489 29.80 11.33 10.89
CA THR A 489 29.99 11.99 9.59
C THR A 489 28.74 12.07 8.74
N HIS A 490 27.77 11.13 8.89
CA HIS A 490 26.53 11.18 8.12
C HIS A 490 25.49 12.11 8.77
N ARG A 491 24.49 12.48 7.99
CA ARG A 491 23.33 13.28 8.45
C ARG A 491 22.09 12.42 8.66
N GLY A 492 22.19 11.49 9.63
CA GLY A 492 21.06 10.67 10.08
C GLY A 492 20.83 9.36 9.34
N PHE A 493 21.23 9.25 8.07
CA PHE A 493 20.95 8.08 7.24
C PHE A 493 22.18 7.55 6.52
N MET A 494 22.20 6.24 6.30
CA MET A 494 23.16 5.56 5.44
C MET A 494 22.43 4.86 4.29
N GLU A 495 22.29 5.51 3.12
CA GLU A 495 21.58 4.98 1.95
C GLU A 495 22.08 3.60 1.54
N LYS A 496 23.40 3.39 1.49
CA LYS A 496 23.99 2.08 1.14
C LYS A 496 23.60 0.97 2.11
N ALA A 497 23.50 1.27 3.41
CA ALA A 497 23.06 0.31 4.42
C ALA A 497 21.56 -0.02 4.26
N PHE A 498 20.75 1.01 3.97
CA PHE A 498 19.33 0.83 3.68
C PHE A 498 19.10 -0.08 2.45
N VAL A 499 19.77 0.19 1.34
CA VAL A 499 19.67 -0.61 0.10
C VAL A 499 20.07 -2.06 0.36
N LYS A 500 21.21 -2.31 1.03
CA LYS A 500 21.66 -3.66 1.38
C LYS A 500 20.64 -4.38 2.28
N SER A 501 20.10 -3.69 3.28
CA SER A 501 19.08 -4.25 4.17
C SER A 501 17.79 -4.57 3.41
N ALA A 502 17.36 -3.70 2.49
CA ALA A 502 16.21 -3.93 1.64
C ALA A 502 16.40 -5.17 0.75
N ILE A 503 17.55 -5.30 0.09
CA ILE A 503 17.91 -6.46 -0.74
C ILE A 503 17.86 -7.74 0.08
N GLN A 504 18.52 -7.76 1.24
CA GLN A 504 18.56 -8.94 2.13
C GLN A 504 17.15 -9.32 2.62
N ASN A 505 16.37 -8.34 3.08
CA ASN A 505 15.00 -8.59 3.55
C ASN A 505 14.07 -9.10 2.46
N ILE A 506 14.23 -8.65 1.21
CA ILE A 506 13.50 -9.16 0.05
C ILE A 506 13.95 -10.59 -0.27
N LYS A 507 15.27 -10.86 -0.31
CA LYS A 507 15.84 -12.19 -0.59
C LYS A 507 15.38 -13.21 0.45
N GLU A 508 15.46 -12.87 1.74
CA GLU A 508 15.10 -13.77 2.84
C GLU A 508 13.61 -13.74 3.19
N ARG A 509 12.83 -12.80 2.61
CA ARG A 509 11.37 -12.65 2.85
C ARG A 509 11.00 -12.43 4.32
N ARG A 510 11.94 -11.99 5.12
CA ARG A 510 11.78 -11.67 6.54
C ARG A 510 12.63 -10.45 6.89
N PHE A 511 12.41 -9.88 8.05
CA PHE A 511 13.30 -8.87 8.60
C PHE A 511 14.61 -9.54 9.06
N ALA A 512 15.52 -9.78 8.11
CA ALA A 512 16.80 -10.43 8.35
C ALA A 512 17.88 -9.44 8.74
N ARG A 513 17.80 -8.19 8.25
CA ARG A 513 18.81 -7.15 8.46
C ARG A 513 18.17 -5.82 8.81
N GLY A 514 18.67 -5.16 9.87
CA GLY A 514 18.35 -3.78 10.22
C GLY A 514 19.21 -2.80 9.42
N GLY A 515 18.62 -1.65 9.06
CA GLY A 515 19.34 -0.55 8.40
C GLY A 515 19.19 0.76 9.18
N SER A 516 18.88 0.70 10.49
CA SER A 516 18.70 1.87 11.34
C SER A 516 20.03 2.35 11.87
N THR A 517 20.26 3.66 11.81
CA THR A 517 21.42 4.35 12.40
C THR A 517 21.21 4.59 13.90
N ILE A 518 22.27 4.99 14.62
CA ILE A 518 22.14 5.41 16.03
C ILE A 518 21.15 6.58 16.15
N SER A 519 21.19 7.56 15.23
CA SER A 519 20.22 8.67 15.20
C SER A 519 18.76 8.17 15.11
N MET A 520 18.51 7.20 14.25
CA MET A 520 17.17 6.58 14.11
C MET A 520 16.75 5.82 15.36
N GLN A 521 17.68 5.07 15.98
CA GLN A 521 17.42 4.35 17.23
C GLN A 521 17.13 5.31 18.37
N LEU A 522 17.87 6.43 18.47
CA LEU A 522 17.65 7.47 19.45
C LEU A 522 16.26 8.10 19.30
N VAL A 523 15.93 8.56 18.11
CA VAL A 523 14.62 9.18 17.81
C VAL A 523 13.48 8.22 18.12
N LYS A 524 13.59 6.97 17.67
CA LYS A 524 12.62 5.92 17.99
C LYS A 524 12.36 5.77 19.49
N ASN A 525 13.43 5.81 20.30
CA ASN A 525 13.33 5.58 21.74
C ASN A 525 12.82 6.80 22.50
N VAL A 526 13.22 8.02 22.09
CA VAL A 526 12.92 9.27 22.83
C VAL A 526 11.58 9.88 22.43
N PHE A 527 11.20 9.81 21.15
CA PHE A 527 10.09 10.59 20.61
C PHE A 527 8.91 9.75 20.13
N LEU A 528 9.09 8.46 19.87
CA LEU A 528 8.08 7.67 19.18
C LEU A 528 7.53 6.53 20.04
N THR A 529 6.29 6.14 19.77
CA THR A 529 5.65 4.99 20.40
C THR A 529 6.29 3.65 19.97
N ARG A 530 6.09 2.59 20.74
CA ARG A 530 6.65 1.25 20.45
C ARG A 530 5.94 0.51 19.32
N LYS A 531 4.79 0.97 18.85
CA LYS A 531 4.02 0.32 17.80
C LYS A 531 4.74 0.36 16.45
N LYS A 532 4.73 -0.76 15.72
CA LYS A 532 5.45 -0.92 14.45
C LYS A 532 4.53 -0.65 13.27
N THR A 533 4.40 0.62 12.86
CA THR A 533 3.64 1.03 11.67
C THR A 533 4.56 1.62 10.60
N ILE A 534 4.10 1.63 9.36
CA ILE A 534 4.85 2.26 8.25
C ILE A 534 4.98 3.76 8.51
N VAL A 535 3.90 4.39 8.95
CA VAL A 535 3.83 5.82 9.24
C VAL A 535 4.85 6.23 10.29
N ARG A 536 4.92 5.49 11.40
CA ARG A 536 5.91 5.73 12.44
C ARG A 536 7.35 5.70 11.89
N LYS A 537 7.63 4.84 10.91
CA LYS A 537 8.97 4.78 10.30
C LYS A 537 9.27 6.00 9.42
N VAL A 538 8.25 6.56 8.76
CA VAL A 538 8.38 7.81 8.01
C VAL A 538 8.52 9.00 8.95
N GLU A 539 7.77 9.06 10.06
CA GLU A 539 7.90 10.08 11.09
C GLU A 539 9.30 10.05 11.73
N GLU A 540 9.80 8.85 12.06
CA GLU A 540 11.16 8.65 12.55
C GLU A 540 12.19 9.28 11.60
N ALA A 541 12.05 9.01 10.29
CA ALA A 541 12.96 9.56 9.29
C ALA A 541 12.88 11.09 9.23
N LEU A 542 11.69 11.67 9.31
CA LEU A 542 11.51 13.11 9.25
C LEU A 542 12.07 13.82 10.50
N ILE A 543 11.85 13.25 11.69
CA ILE A 543 12.43 13.77 12.94
C ILE A 543 13.96 13.70 12.92
N VAL A 544 14.53 12.57 12.49
CA VAL A 544 15.98 12.40 12.31
C VAL A 544 16.51 13.46 11.34
N TRP A 545 15.81 13.66 10.21
CA TRP A 545 16.20 14.68 9.24
C TRP A 545 16.19 16.09 9.85
N ILE A 546 15.17 16.45 10.64
CA ILE A 546 15.11 17.74 11.33
C ILE A 546 16.31 17.89 12.26
N ILE A 547 16.55 16.96 13.19
CA ILE A 547 17.60 17.03 14.19
C ILE A 547 18.99 17.18 13.53
N GLU A 548 19.27 16.38 12.52
CA GLU A 548 20.57 16.32 11.87
C GLU A 548 20.82 17.51 10.92
N ASN A 549 19.82 17.95 10.16
CA ASN A 549 19.99 19.06 9.22
C ASN A 549 20.01 20.43 9.91
N THR A 550 19.27 20.60 10.99
CA THR A 550 19.31 21.84 11.78
C THR A 550 20.47 21.84 12.78
N ARG A 551 21.17 20.70 12.94
CA ARG A 551 22.17 20.50 14.00
C ARG A 551 21.59 20.81 15.37
N LEU A 552 20.35 20.38 15.60
CA LEU A 552 19.62 20.67 16.82
C LEU A 552 20.34 20.13 18.06
N ALA A 553 21.00 18.98 17.95
CA ALA A 553 21.88 18.42 18.97
C ALA A 553 23.22 17.99 18.35
N SER A 554 24.31 18.08 19.09
CA SER A 554 25.61 17.58 18.64
C SER A 554 25.62 16.05 18.58
N LYS A 555 26.53 15.48 17.79
CA LYS A 555 26.68 14.01 17.69
C LYS A 555 27.07 13.39 19.04
N GLU A 556 27.93 14.08 19.79
CA GLU A 556 28.33 13.68 21.14
C GLU A 556 27.12 13.63 22.08
N ARG A 557 26.28 14.68 22.04
CA ARG A 557 25.07 14.74 22.88
C ARG A 557 24.07 13.67 22.48
N MET A 558 23.90 13.42 21.19
CA MET A 558 23.02 12.34 20.71
C MET A 558 23.50 10.98 21.19
N LEU A 559 24.82 10.70 21.12
CA LEU A 559 25.40 9.45 21.61
C LEU A 559 25.31 9.35 23.14
N GLU A 560 25.54 10.44 23.86
CA GLU A 560 25.39 10.52 25.31
C GLU A 560 23.97 10.12 25.75
N VAL A 561 22.96 10.74 25.16
CA VAL A 561 21.56 10.39 25.47
C VAL A 561 21.29 8.94 25.11
N TYR A 562 21.73 8.50 23.92
CA TYR A 562 21.55 7.10 23.46
C TYR A 562 22.09 6.10 24.46
N LEU A 563 23.34 6.27 24.90
CA LEU A 563 24.01 5.37 25.87
C LEU A 563 23.30 5.32 27.22
N ASN A 564 22.69 6.41 27.65
CA ASN A 564 22.00 6.54 28.91
C ASN A 564 20.56 5.98 28.90
N ILE A 565 19.96 5.68 27.72
CA ILE A 565 18.55 5.27 27.62
C ILE A 565 18.34 3.85 27.07
N ILE A 566 19.32 3.29 26.34
CA ILE A 566 19.12 1.98 25.71
C ILE A 566 19.08 0.85 26.75
N GLU A 567 18.38 -0.23 26.37
CA GLU A 567 18.33 -1.47 27.14
C GLU A 567 19.63 -2.27 26.91
N TRP A 568 20.29 -2.66 27.98
CA TRP A 568 21.51 -3.46 27.99
C TRP A 568 21.31 -4.88 28.51
N GLY A 569 20.12 -5.20 28.94
CA GLY A 569 19.71 -6.47 29.48
C GLY A 569 18.28 -6.37 30.01
N PRO A 570 17.64 -7.46 30.42
CA PRO A 570 16.28 -7.41 30.95
C PRO A 570 16.15 -6.42 32.10
N LYS A 571 15.45 -5.29 31.86
CA LYS A 571 15.25 -4.18 32.80
C LYS A 571 16.52 -3.40 33.20
N ILE A 572 17.62 -3.53 32.46
CA ILE A 572 18.86 -2.78 32.65
C ILE A 572 18.90 -1.67 31.61
N TYR A 573 18.83 -0.41 32.05
CA TYR A 573 18.77 0.76 31.18
C TYR A 573 19.88 1.77 31.54
N GLY A 574 20.58 2.23 30.51
CA GLY A 574 21.69 3.15 30.67
C GLY A 574 23.03 2.48 30.93
N VAL A 575 24.08 3.15 30.45
CA VAL A 575 25.44 2.63 30.48
C VAL A 575 26.01 2.49 31.89
N HIS A 576 25.58 3.33 32.84
CA HIS A 576 25.98 3.25 34.24
C HIS A 576 25.51 1.91 34.86
N GLU A 577 24.20 1.67 34.78
CA GLU A 577 23.62 0.44 35.33
C GLU A 577 24.18 -0.82 34.65
N ALA A 578 24.47 -0.74 33.34
CA ALA A 578 25.09 -1.86 32.61
C ALA A 578 26.51 -2.14 33.08
N ALA A 579 27.37 -1.13 33.23
CA ALA A 579 28.75 -1.29 33.69
C ALA A 579 28.82 -1.83 35.12
N GLU A 580 27.97 -1.32 35.99
CA GLU A 580 27.84 -1.81 37.36
C GLU A 580 27.30 -3.24 37.39
N PHE A 581 26.20 -3.52 36.65
CA PHE A 581 25.57 -4.84 36.65
C PHE A 581 26.50 -5.93 36.17
N TYR A 582 27.15 -5.74 35.01
CA TYR A 582 27.95 -6.79 34.39
C TYR A 582 29.36 -6.90 34.98
N PHE A 583 29.98 -5.77 35.42
CA PHE A 583 31.39 -5.71 35.69
C PHE A 583 31.76 -5.12 37.07
N ASP A 584 30.78 -4.60 37.79
CA ASP A 584 31.02 -3.88 39.06
C ASP A 584 32.03 -2.73 38.85
N LYS A 585 31.83 -1.91 37.78
CA LYS A 585 32.71 -0.86 37.36
C LYS A 585 31.95 0.43 36.98
N GLN A 586 32.67 1.52 37.03
CA GLN A 586 32.21 2.77 36.41
C GLN A 586 32.35 2.69 34.87
N PRO A 587 31.47 3.34 34.08
CA PRO A 587 31.50 3.35 32.60
C PRO A 587 32.83 3.78 32.00
N ALA A 588 33.56 4.69 32.66
CA ALA A 588 34.88 5.16 32.22
C ALA A 588 35.97 4.07 32.26
N ASN A 589 35.78 3.06 33.10
CA ASN A 589 36.81 2.02 33.41
C ASN A 589 36.56 0.70 32.67
N LEU A 590 35.63 0.70 31.68
CA LEU A 590 35.38 -0.49 30.88
C LEU A 590 36.56 -0.79 29.97
N SER A 591 37.04 -2.02 30.00
CA SER A 591 38.10 -2.52 29.13
C SER A 591 37.62 -2.71 27.68
N LEU A 592 38.56 -2.94 26.75
CA LEU A 592 38.23 -3.23 25.37
C LEU A 592 37.30 -4.44 25.22
N SER A 593 37.61 -5.59 25.90
CA SER A 593 36.81 -6.81 25.84
C SER A 593 35.40 -6.61 26.40
N GLU A 594 35.27 -5.90 27.54
CA GLU A 594 33.97 -5.56 28.15
C GLU A 594 33.15 -4.62 27.26
N SER A 595 33.82 -3.67 26.61
CA SER A 595 33.20 -2.73 25.65
C SER A 595 32.68 -3.45 24.39
N LEU A 596 33.46 -4.39 23.85
CA LEU A 596 33.05 -5.23 22.73
C LEU A 596 31.84 -6.12 23.09
N TYR A 597 31.85 -6.69 24.31
CA TYR A 597 30.71 -7.47 24.78
C TYR A 597 29.45 -6.61 24.87
N LEU A 598 29.51 -5.44 25.50
CA LEU A 598 28.35 -4.54 25.58
C LEU A 598 27.87 -4.16 24.19
N ALA A 599 28.74 -3.82 23.26
CA ALA A 599 28.35 -3.54 21.87
C ALA A 599 27.65 -4.72 21.20
N SER A 600 28.07 -5.96 21.51
CA SER A 600 27.50 -7.17 20.90
C SER A 600 26.06 -7.50 21.35
N ILE A 601 25.64 -7.01 22.54
CA ILE A 601 24.31 -7.29 23.08
C ILE A 601 23.25 -6.24 22.74
N ILE A 602 23.63 -5.05 22.24
CA ILE A 602 22.68 -3.97 21.88
C ILE A 602 21.56 -4.45 20.96
N PRO A 603 21.80 -5.25 19.90
CA PRO A 603 20.74 -5.68 19.02
C PRO A 603 19.69 -6.59 19.69
N ARG A 604 20.10 -7.34 20.72
CA ARG A 604 19.28 -8.34 21.43
C ARG A 604 19.58 -8.38 22.93
N PRO A 605 19.35 -7.30 23.68
CA PRO A 605 19.78 -7.20 25.08
C PRO A 605 19.13 -8.25 25.99
N LYS A 606 17.92 -8.72 25.68
CA LYS A 606 17.26 -9.79 26.43
C LYS A 606 17.96 -11.15 26.30
N TYR A 607 18.81 -11.33 25.30
CA TYR A 607 19.56 -12.56 25.02
C TYR A 607 21.07 -12.41 25.31
N PHE A 608 21.43 -11.58 26.25
CA PHE A 608 22.80 -11.22 26.62
C PHE A 608 23.70 -12.44 26.92
N ARG A 609 23.14 -13.57 27.39
CA ARG A 609 23.85 -14.81 27.66
C ARG A 609 24.27 -15.58 26.41
N ASN A 610 23.62 -15.35 25.28
CA ASN A 610 23.79 -16.18 24.08
C ASN A 610 25.20 -16.12 23.46
N ASN A 611 26.02 -15.14 23.87
CA ASN A 611 27.41 -15.06 23.47
C ASN A 611 28.31 -16.09 24.10
N PHE A 612 27.82 -16.83 25.11
CA PHE A 612 28.58 -17.80 25.89
C PHE A 612 27.90 -19.18 25.93
N ASN A 613 28.70 -20.22 26.15
CA ASN A 613 28.18 -21.54 26.52
C ASN A 613 27.89 -21.61 28.02
N GLN A 614 27.37 -22.74 28.49
CA GLN A 614 27.04 -22.93 29.90
C GLN A 614 28.25 -22.91 30.87
N TYR A 615 29.48 -23.05 30.35
CA TYR A 615 30.72 -23.06 31.14
C TYR A 615 31.42 -21.69 31.14
N GLY A 616 30.84 -20.69 30.48
CA GLY A 616 31.43 -19.35 30.40
C GLY A 616 32.41 -19.15 29.27
N ASP A 617 32.58 -20.14 28.36
CA ASP A 617 33.39 -19.91 27.16
C ASP A 617 32.62 -19.10 26.13
N MET A 618 33.26 -18.12 25.55
CA MET A 618 32.67 -17.34 24.45
C MET A 618 32.50 -18.24 23.22
N ARG A 619 31.29 -18.24 22.65
CA ARG A 619 31.00 -18.97 21.40
C ARG A 619 31.83 -18.42 20.24
N SER A 620 32.14 -19.27 19.26
CA SER A 620 32.96 -18.92 18.10
C SER A 620 32.39 -17.72 17.34
N SER A 621 31.06 -17.63 17.15
CA SER A 621 30.40 -16.50 16.51
C SER A 621 30.60 -15.17 17.26
N ALA A 622 30.51 -15.17 18.59
CA ALA A 622 30.74 -13.99 19.40
C ALA A 622 32.22 -13.57 19.39
N ARG A 623 33.11 -14.57 19.46
CA ARG A 623 34.57 -14.33 19.36
C ARG A 623 34.96 -13.74 18.01
N TYR A 624 34.38 -14.26 16.95
CA TYR A 624 34.56 -13.69 15.61
C TYR A 624 34.07 -12.23 15.54
N PHE A 625 32.88 -11.96 16.09
CA PHE A 625 32.34 -10.58 16.15
C PHE A 625 33.28 -9.64 16.90
N HIS A 626 33.77 -10.03 18.10
CA HIS A 626 34.69 -9.21 18.89
C HIS A 626 35.97 -8.90 18.12
N ARG A 627 36.58 -9.91 17.50
CA ARG A 627 37.81 -9.72 16.70
C ARG A 627 37.58 -8.82 15.50
N LEU A 628 36.44 -9.00 14.80
CA LEU A 628 36.10 -8.18 13.64
C LEU A 628 35.88 -6.71 14.02
N ILE A 629 35.10 -6.44 15.08
CA ILE A 629 34.87 -5.06 15.52
C ILE A 629 36.19 -4.43 15.98
N ALA A 630 37.00 -5.13 16.77
CA ALA A 630 38.32 -4.65 17.18
C ALA A 630 39.25 -4.36 15.99
N GLN A 631 39.26 -5.23 14.96
CA GLN A 631 40.02 -4.99 13.73
C GLN A 631 39.56 -3.73 13.00
N LEU A 632 38.25 -3.49 12.93
CA LEU A 632 37.70 -2.29 12.34
C LEU A 632 37.99 -1.04 13.17
N MET A 633 38.01 -1.17 14.51
CA MET A 633 38.43 -0.09 15.41
C MET A 633 39.90 0.26 15.21
N ALA A 634 40.80 -0.73 15.08
CA ALA A 634 42.21 -0.52 14.78
C ALA A 634 42.41 0.18 13.43
N ARG A 635 41.75 -0.29 12.38
CA ARG A 635 41.77 0.36 11.07
C ARG A 635 41.30 1.82 11.05
N LYS A 636 40.44 2.19 11.99
CA LYS A 636 39.92 3.56 12.16
C LYS A 636 40.79 4.39 13.13
N GLY A 637 41.79 3.80 13.73
CA GLY A 637 42.65 4.46 14.71
C GLY A 637 42.00 4.67 16.09
N TYR A 638 40.90 3.97 16.40
CA TYR A 638 40.30 4.04 17.73
C TYR A 638 41.05 3.22 18.78
N ILE A 639 41.78 2.20 18.34
CA ILE A 639 42.72 1.42 19.13
C ILE A 639 44.01 1.22 18.33
N SER A 640 45.10 0.96 19.00
CA SER A 640 46.38 0.63 18.37
C SER A 640 46.36 -0.79 17.79
N GLN A 641 47.29 -1.06 16.88
CA GLN A 641 47.45 -2.41 16.31
C GLN A 641 47.87 -3.42 17.41
N GLY A 642 48.70 -2.98 18.37
CA GLY A 642 49.12 -3.82 19.52
C GLY A 642 47.95 -4.21 20.43
N GLU A 643 47.01 -3.28 20.69
CA GLU A 643 45.79 -3.60 21.46
C GLU A 643 44.88 -4.59 20.73
N TYR A 644 44.81 -4.52 19.39
CA TYR A 644 44.08 -5.50 18.59
C TYR A 644 44.74 -6.87 18.63
N GLU A 645 46.07 -6.95 18.48
CA GLU A 645 46.81 -8.21 18.48
C GLU A 645 46.82 -8.89 19.84
N SER A 646 46.89 -8.11 20.94
CA SER A 646 46.79 -8.57 22.30
C SER A 646 45.39 -8.78 22.82
N LEU A 647 44.36 -8.63 21.97
CA LEU A 647 42.96 -8.74 22.40
C LEU A 647 42.67 -10.13 22.99
N ASP A 648 42.43 -10.13 24.28
CA ASP A 648 41.82 -11.26 24.95
C ASP A 648 40.28 -11.15 24.81
N THR A 649 39.67 -12.17 24.26
CA THR A 649 38.22 -12.26 24.16
C THR A 649 37.53 -12.68 25.44
N TYR A 650 38.31 -12.89 26.52
CA TYR A 650 37.74 -13.19 27.84
C TYR A 650 37.04 -11.94 28.41
N VAL A 651 35.81 -12.13 28.90
CA VAL A 651 35.01 -11.09 29.53
C VAL A 651 34.87 -11.40 31.01
N ASN A 652 35.39 -10.51 31.85
CA ASN A 652 35.43 -10.70 33.30
C ASN A 652 34.16 -10.21 33.98
N PHE A 653 33.10 -11.03 33.95
CA PHE A 653 31.85 -10.73 34.67
C PHE A 653 32.05 -10.73 36.19
N ARG A 654 31.38 -9.80 36.88
CA ARG A 654 31.43 -9.65 38.33
C ARG A 654 30.03 -9.49 38.94
N GLY A 655 29.96 -9.59 40.25
CA GLY A 655 28.79 -9.25 41.05
C GLY A 655 27.47 -9.84 40.53
N ARG A 656 26.51 -8.98 40.26
CA ARG A 656 25.17 -9.35 39.75
C ARG A 656 25.23 -9.99 38.36
N GLY A 657 26.12 -9.49 37.51
CA GLY A 657 26.30 -9.97 36.14
C GLY A 657 26.78 -11.42 36.09
N LEU A 658 27.81 -11.77 36.88
CA LEU A 658 28.31 -13.15 36.97
C LEU A 658 27.19 -14.12 37.38
N ARG A 659 26.42 -13.76 38.43
CA ARG A 659 25.27 -14.59 38.88
C ARG A 659 24.21 -14.69 37.78
N ALA A 660 23.94 -13.58 37.09
CA ALA A 660 22.96 -13.55 36.01
C ALA A 660 23.39 -14.37 34.80
N MET A 661 24.68 -14.53 34.52
CA MET A 661 25.18 -15.41 33.45
C MET A 661 24.87 -16.88 33.72
N GLY A 662 24.85 -17.31 34.99
CA GLY A 662 24.45 -18.65 35.37
C GLY A 662 25.39 -19.73 34.85
N PHE A 663 26.71 -19.45 34.83
CA PHE A 663 27.71 -20.41 34.42
C PHE A 663 27.82 -21.56 35.43
N VAL A 664 27.98 -22.78 34.92
CA VAL A 664 28.16 -23.99 35.71
C VAL A 664 29.64 -24.43 35.69
N ALA A 665 30.09 -25.07 36.76
CA ALA A 665 31.44 -25.63 36.81
C ALA A 665 31.62 -26.72 35.74
N ARG A 666 32.81 -26.78 35.15
CA ARG A 666 33.12 -27.87 34.21
C ARG A 666 33.24 -29.19 35.00
N PRO A 667 32.69 -30.30 34.50
CA PRO A 667 32.96 -31.61 35.03
C PRO A 667 34.47 -31.91 34.90
N ASP A 668 35.10 -32.49 35.93
CA ASP A 668 36.54 -32.78 35.97
C ASP A 668 37.04 -33.69 34.83
N THR A 669 36.15 -34.37 34.13
CA THR A 669 36.45 -35.30 33.03
C THR A 669 36.65 -34.61 31.65
N ALA A 670 36.48 -33.31 31.55
CA ALA A 670 36.50 -32.59 30.25
C ALA A 670 37.80 -31.82 29.98
N ARG A 671 38.96 -32.36 30.37
CA ARG A 671 40.26 -31.88 29.85
C ARG A 671 40.58 -32.52 28.49
N THR A 672 39.73 -32.36 27.51
CA THR A 672 40.07 -32.67 26.12
C THR A 672 40.37 -31.37 25.41
N VAL A 673 41.59 -31.29 24.92
CA VAL A 673 42.09 -30.18 24.07
C VAL A 673 41.09 -29.97 22.94
N VAL A 674 40.42 -28.85 22.94
CA VAL A 674 39.61 -28.42 21.77
C VAL A 674 40.60 -28.01 20.70
N ALA A 675 40.93 -28.94 19.80
CA ALA A 675 41.57 -28.63 18.54
C ALA A 675 40.70 -27.63 17.81
N ALA A 676 41.26 -26.52 17.42
CA ALA A 676 40.57 -25.51 16.62
C ALA A 676 40.14 -26.13 15.28
N ASP A 677 38.88 -26.45 15.16
CA ASP A 677 38.30 -26.85 13.86
C ASP A 677 38.21 -25.61 12.97
N SER A 678 39.24 -25.42 12.15
CA SER A 678 39.35 -24.30 11.21
C SER A 678 38.71 -24.55 9.86
N SER A 679 37.96 -25.66 9.69
CA SER A 679 37.58 -26.17 8.35
C SER A 679 36.18 -25.82 7.89
N GLN A 680 35.39 -24.99 8.60
CA GLN A 680 33.98 -24.70 8.20
C GLN A 680 33.61 -23.21 8.07
N TYR A 681 34.53 -22.32 7.84
CA TYR A 681 34.17 -20.91 7.63
C TYR A 681 34.54 -20.44 6.23
N GLU A 682 33.51 -20.28 5.38
CA GLU A 682 33.65 -19.38 4.23
C GLU A 682 33.90 -17.96 4.74
N PRO A 683 34.92 -17.25 4.22
CA PRO A 683 35.21 -15.88 4.66
C PRO A 683 34.04 -14.98 4.30
N LEU A 684 33.31 -14.51 5.31
CA LEU A 684 32.33 -13.46 5.17
C LEU A 684 32.99 -12.21 4.57
N ASN A 685 32.46 -11.72 3.48
CA ASN A 685 32.97 -10.54 2.81
C ASN A 685 32.92 -9.34 3.75
N LEU A 686 34.07 -8.71 4.01
CA LEU A 686 34.22 -7.58 4.93
C LEU A 686 33.26 -6.42 4.65
N ILE A 687 32.78 -6.32 3.40
CA ILE A 687 31.78 -5.35 2.94
C ILE A 687 30.41 -5.65 3.51
N ASP A 688 30.08 -6.90 3.81
CA ASP A 688 28.77 -7.30 4.35
C ASP A 688 28.62 -6.96 5.83
N LEU A 689 29.72 -6.76 6.54
CA LEU A 689 29.75 -6.43 7.96
C LEU A 689 29.77 -4.91 8.24
N LEU A 690 30.14 -4.08 7.28
CA LEU A 690 30.17 -2.61 7.44
C LEU A 690 28.77 -1.96 7.55
N GLY A 691 27.75 -2.69 7.84
CA GLY A 691 26.37 -2.18 8.00
C GLY A 691 25.36 -3.23 8.41
N GLY A 692 25.71 -4.32 9.03
CA GLY A 692 24.77 -5.37 9.41
C GLY A 692 25.04 -6.02 10.73
N GLN A 693 23.98 -6.57 11.31
CA GLN A 693 24.05 -7.46 12.46
C GLN A 693 24.79 -8.74 12.08
N PRO A 694 25.48 -9.40 13.03
CA PRO A 694 26.07 -10.72 12.80
C PRO A 694 24.98 -11.70 12.34
N ALA A 695 25.34 -12.56 11.40
CA ALA A 695 24.48 -13.64 10.96
C ALA A 695 23.97 -14.42 12.18
N SER A 696 22.66 -14.55 12.31
CA SER A 696 22.08 -15.41 13.34
C SER A 696 22.52 -16.84 13.07
N ASP A 697 22.99 -17.54 14.11
CA ASP A 697 23.17 -19.00 14.09
C ASP A 697 21.86 -19.65 13.56
N ALA A 698 21.79 -19.96 12.29
CA ALA A 698 20.77 -20.80 11.69
C ALA A 698 21.15 -22.25 11.95
N GLY A 699 20.92 -22.73 13.16
CA GLY A 699 21.31 -24.10 13.52
C GLY A 699 20.93 -24.48 14.93
N VAL A 700 19.81 -24.01 15.45
CA VAL A 700 19.16 -24.70 16.58
C VAL A 700 18.04 -25.55 16.01
N ASN A 701 18.30 -26.84 15.85
CA ASN A 701 17.26 -27.86 15.69
C ASN A 701 16.15 -27.58 16.69
N GLN A 702 14.98 -27.19 16.23
CA GLN A 702 13.76 -27.37 16.99
C GLN A 702 13.51 -28.88 17.02
N GLU A 703 13.83 -29.52 18.12
CA GLU A 703 13.21 -30.79 18.45
C GLU A 703 11.69 -30.58 18.42
N ALA A 704 11.02 -31.36 17.60
CA ALA A 704 9.57 -31.42 17.57
C ALA A 704 9.08 -31.82 19.00
N PRO A 705 7.99 -31.23 19.49
CA PRO A 705 7.42 -31.60 20.75
C PRO A 705 7.01 -33.10 20.69
N ALA A 706 7.51 -33.87 21.64
CA ALA A 706 7.15 -35.27 21.82
C ALA A 706 5.63 -35.39 21.95
N THR A 707 5.04 -36.24 21.13
CA THR A 707 3.63 -36.66 21.22
C THR A 707 3.38 -37.28 22.59
N PRO A 708 2.33 -36.90 23.33
CA PRO A 708 1.99 -37.55 24.59
C PRO A 708 1.51 -38.98 24.32
N PRO A 709 1.79 -39.91 25.24
CA PRO A 709 1.40 -41.31 25.09
C PRO A 709 -0.12 -41.46 25.16
N THR A 710 -0.66 -42.19 24.19
CA THR A 710 -2.06 -42.63 24.14
C THR A 710 -2.42 -43.47 25.34
N ARG A 711 -3.44 -43.07 26.11
CA ARG A 711 -4.06 -43.92 27.14
C ARG A 711 -4.86 -45.03 26.48
N PRO A 712 -4.84 -46.25 26.95
CA PRO A 712 -5.76 -47.29 26.50
C PRO A 712 -7.16 -47.04 27.10
N ASN A 713 -8.16 -47.11 26.25
CA ASN A 713 -9.57 -47.13 26.67
C ASN A 713 -9.90 -48.47 27.33
N PRO A 714 -10.83 -48.48 28.33
CA PRO A 714 -11.43 -49.70 28.87
C PRO A 714 -12.47 -50.31 27.91
#